data_84554274867c4c876673a8851d5e2230
#
_entry.id   84554274867c4c876673a8851d5e2230
#
_cell.length_a   1.000
_cell.length_b   1.000
_cell.length_c   1.000
_cell.angle_alpha   90.00
_cell.angle_beta   90.00
_cell.angle_gamma   90.00
#
_symmetry.space_group_name_H-M   'P 1'
#
loop_
_entity.id
_entity.type
_entity.pdbx_description
1 polymer ?
#
loop_
_entity_poly.entity_id
_entity_poly.type
_entity_poly.pdbx_seq_one_letter_code
_entity_poly.pdbx_strand_id
1 'polypeptide(L)'
;MLANNNLQILNINKSDEGIYRCEGRVEARGEIDFRDIIVIVNVPPAITMPQKSFNATAERGEEMTLSCRASGSPEPTISWSRNGKLIEESEKYLLKGSNTELTVRNIINSDGGPYVCRATNKAGEDEKQAFLQVFVQPHIIQLKNETTYENGHVTLVCEAEGEPVPEITWKRAVDGITFSEGDKSPDGRIEVKGQHGSSSLHIKDVKLSDSGRYDCEAASRIGGHQKSMYLDIEYAPKFISNQTIYYSWEGNPINISCDVNSNPPASIHWRKENLVLPARNTTNLKTYSAGRKMILEIAPTSDNDFGRYNCTATNRIGTRFQEYILALADVPSSPYGVKIIELSQTTAKLSFSKPDSHGGVPIHHYQVDVKEVASETWKIVRSHGVQTMVVLSNLEPNTTYEIRVAAVNGKGQGDYSKIEIFQTLPVREPSPPSIHGQPSSGKSFKLSITKQDDGGAPILEYIVKYRSKDKEDQWLEKKVQGNKDHIILEHLQWTMGYEVQITAANRLGYSEPTVYEFSMPPKPNIIKDTLFNGLGLGAVIGLGVAALLLILVVTDVSCFFIRQCGLLMCITRRMCGKKSGSSGKSKELEEGKAAYLKDGSKEPIVEMRTEDERITNHEDGSPVNEPNETTPLTEPEKLPLKEENGKEVLNPEAIEIKVSNDIIQSKEDDSKA
;
A
#
# COMPACT_ATOMS: atom_id res chain seq x y z
N MET A 1 -83.39 -37.34 45.67
CA MET A 1 -84.13 -38.60 45.93
C MET A 1 -85.26 -38.71 44.90
N LEU A 2 -85.27 -39.82 44.26
CA LEU A 2 -86.38 -40.15 43.31
C LEU A 2 -87.52 -40.80 44.07
N ALA A 3 -88.74 -40.89 43.49
CA ALA A 3 -89.92 -41.50 44.11
C ALA A 3 -89.75 -42.99 44.52
N ASN A 4 -88.77 -43.69 44.01
CA ASN A 4 -88.35 -45.06 44.37
C ASN A 4 -87.23 -45.14 45.40
N ASN A 5 -86.97 -44.07 46.18
CA ASN A 5 -85.96 -43.93 47.16
C ASN A 5 -84.47 -44.00 46.60
N ASN A 6 -84.29 -43.93 45.34
CA ASN A 6 -82.96 -43.85 44.72
C ASN A 6 -82.46 -42.42 44.85
N LEU A 7 -81.16 -42.30 45.13
CA LEU A 7 -80.42 -41.05 45.09
C LEU A 7 -79.89 -40.84 43.68
N GLN A 8 -80.33 -39.78 42.99
CA GLN A 8 -79.78 -39.33 41.73
C GLN A 8 -78.91 -38.11 41.96
N ILE A 9 -77.67 -38.19 41.54
CA ILE A 9 -76.71 -37.05 41.56
C ILE A 9 -76.69 -36.50 40.14
N LEU A 10 -77.07 -35.23 39.95
CA LEU A 10 -77.07 -34.54 38.69
C LEU A 10 -75.86 -33.69 38.57
N ASN A 11 -75.22 -33.60 37.36
CA ASN A 11 -73.99 -32.85 37.09
C ASN A 11 -72.86 -33.21 38.05
N ILE A 12 -72.63 -34.54 38.19
CA ILE A 12 -71.63 -35.09 39.09
C ILE A 12 -70.26 -34.48 38.84
N ASN A 13 -69.61 -34.03 39.89
CA ASN A 13 -68.26 -33.47 39.89
C ASN A 13 -67.39 -34.15 40.95
N LYS A 14 -66.07 -33.83 41.01
CA LYS A 14 -65.11 -34.49 41.90
C LYS A 14 -65.46 -34.34 43.39
N SER A 15 -66.16 -33.27 43.77
CA SER A 15 -66.60 -33.08 45.16
C SER A 15 -67.71 -34.04 45.61
N ASP A 16 -68.34 -34.70 44.67
CA ASP A 16 -69.39 -35.69 44.91
C ASP A 16 -68.81 -37.11 45.13
N GLU A 17 -67.50 -37.26 45.07
CA GLU A 17 -66.82 -38.51 45.38
C GLU A 17 -66.84 -38.79 46.87
N GLY A 18 -67.17 -40.01 47.21
CA GLY A 18 -67.17 -40.39 48.60
C GLY A 18 -68.02 -41.64 48.88
N ILE A 19 -68.17 -41.89 50.16
CA ILE A 19 -68.99 -43.01 50.63
C ILE A 19 -70.41 -42.50 50.89
N TYR A 20 -71.40 -43.01 50.19
CA TYR A 20 -72.80 -42.74 50.37
C TYR A 20 -73.41 -43.90 51.13
N ARG A 21 -73.96 -43.60 52.32
CA ARG A 21 -74.62 -44.60 53.18
C ARG A 21 -76.09 -44.61 52.90
N CYS A 22 -76.62 -45.78 52.42
CA CYS A 22 -78.01 -46.07 52.37
C CYS A 22 -78.45 -46.72 53.69
N GLU A 23 -79.36 -46.06 54.43
CA GLU A 23 -79.84 -46.51 55.73
C GLU A 23 -81.30 -46.90 55.53
N GLY A 24 -81.63 -48.18 55.84
CA GLY A 24 -82.95 -48.70 55.95
C GLY A 24 -83.35 -48.92 57.40
N ARG A 25 -84.48 -48.31 57.81
CA ARG A 25 -85.06 -48.48 59.14
C ARG A 25 -86.38 -49.27 59.13
N VAL A 26 -86.47 -50.30 59.90
CA VAL A 26 -87.71 -51.01 60.18
C VAL A 26 -88.36 -50.42 61.46
N GLU A 27 -89.27 -49.44 61.27
CA GLU A 27 -89.87 -48.67 62.44
C GLU A 27 -90.55 -49.59 63.49
N ALA A 28 -91.10 -50.76 63.07
CA ALA A 28 -91.74 -51.66 64.00
C ALA A 28 -90.84 -52.46 64.92
N ARG A 29 -89.50 -52.55 64.63
CA ARG A 29 -88.50 -53.31 65.37
C ARG A 29 -87.32 -52.50 65.86
N GLY A 30 -87.20 -51.25 65.41
CA GLY A 30 -86.06 -50.37 65.70
C GLY A 30 -84.71 -50.84 65.10
N GLU A 31 -84.81 -51.78 64.16
CA GLU A 31 -83.63 -52.32 63.51
C GLU A 31 -83.15 -51.35 62.40
N ILE A 32 -81.85 -51.09 62.35
CA ILE A 32 -81.23 -50.26 61.36
C ILE A 32 -80.24 -51.15 60.58
N ASP A 33 -80.41 -51.24 59.27
CA ASP A 33 -79.40 -51.86 58.37
C ASP A 33 -78.89 -50.75 57.46
N PHE A 34 -77.62 -50.79 57.15
CA PHE A 34 -77.01 -49.81 56.27
C PHE A 34 -76.08 -50.52 55.28
N ARG A 35 -75.94 -49.91 54.06
CA ARG A 35 -74.97 -50.29 53.07
C ARG A 35 -74.23 -49.09 52.56
N ASP A 36 -72.91 -49.16 52.54
CA ASP A 36 -72.05 -48.16 52.00
C ASP A 36 -71.81 -48.38 50.51
N ILE A 37 -72.05 -47.37 49.68
CA ILE A 37 -71.77 -47.32 48.25
C ILE A 37 -70.66 -46.35 48.06
N ILE A 38 -69.55 -46.80 47.53
CA ILE A 38 -68.41 -45.96 47.15
C ILE A 38 -68.68 -45.40 45.76
N VAL A 39 -68.83 -44.09 45.68
CA VAL A 39 -68.91 -43.36 44.42
C VAL A 39 -67.54 -42.82 44.11
N ILE A 40 -66.95 -43.29 43.03
CA ILE A 40 -65.66 -42.81 42.48
C ILE A 40 -66.00 -41.96 41.26
N VAL A 41 -65.55 -40.69 41.28
CA VAL A 41 -65.78 -39.78 40.17
C VAL A 41 -64.53 -39.72 39.32
N ASN A 42 -64.60 -40.27 38.13
CA ASN A 42 -63.54 -40.16 37.15
C ASN A 42 -63.73 -38.87 36.34
N VAL A 43 -62.65 -38.07 36.28
CA VAL A 43 -62.61 -36.81 35.54
C VAL A 43 -61.68 -37.02 34.34
N PRO A 44 -62.13 -36.73 33.13
CA PRO A 44 -61.27 -36.89 31.96
C PRO A 44 -60.06 -35.97 32.01
N PRO A 45 -58.97 -36.33 31.38
CA PRO A 45 -57.78 -35.51 31.30
C PRO A 45 -58.05 -34.15 30.68
N ALA A 46 -57.39 -33.12 31.20
CA ALA A 46 -57.33 -31.76 30.63
C ALA A 46 -55.90 -31.28 30.59
N ILE A 47 -55.32 -31.16 29.40
CA ILE A 47 -53.94 -30.75 29.21
C ILE A 47 -53.80 -29.23 29.29
N THR A 48 -52.81 -28.78 30.05
CA THR A 48 -52.35 -27.41 30.11
C THR A 48 -50.93 -27.34 29.58
N MET A 49 -50.73 -26.62 28.48
CA MET A 49 -49.41 -26.33 27.92
C MET A 49 -49.12 -24.85 28.11
N PRO A 50 -48.08 -24.48 28.86
CA PRO A 50 -47.70 -23.07 29.09
C PRO A 50 -47.29 -22.37 27.79
N GLN A 51 -46.67 -23.12 26.86
CA GLN A 51 -46.14 -22.63 25.61
C GLN A 51 -46.49 -23.61 24.50
N LYS A 52 -46.95 -23.09 23.35
CA LYS A 52 -47.34 -23.89 22.19
C LYS A 52 -46.30 -23.93 21.09
N SER A 53 -45.34 -22.97 21.07
CA SER A 53 -44.27 -22.89 20.10
C SER A 53 -42.95 -22.70 20.82
N PHE A 54 -41.97 -23.46 20.45
CA PHE A 54 -40.61 -23.46 20.99
C PHE A 54 -39.64 -23.22 19.85
N ASN A 55 -38.63 -22.41 20.11
CA ASN A 55 -37.59 -22.06 19.16
C ASN A 55 -36.26 -22.65 19.63
N ALA A 56 -35.56 -23.33 18.75
CA ALA A 56 -34.23 -23.85 19.00
C ALA A 56 -33.33 -23.62 17.78
N THR A 57 -32.01 -23.61 17.97
CA THR A 57 -31.02 -23.59 16.89
C THR A 57 -30.47 -25.00 16.65
N ALA A 58 -30.21 -25.34 15.39
CA ALA A 58 -29.59 -26.62 15.06
C ALA A 58 -28.07 -26.53 15.27
N GLU A 59 -27.66 -26.46 16.55
CA GLU A 59 -26.28 -26.43 16.96
C GLU A 59 -25.91 -27.67 17.76
N ARG A 60 -24.65 -28.07 17.70
CA ARG A 60 -24.19 -29.25 18.44
C ARG A 60 -24.31 -29.01 19.94
N GLY A 61 -25.07 -29.88 20.62
CA GLY A 61 -25.32 -29.80 22.05
C GLY A 61 -26.52 -28.96 22.46
N GLU A 62 -27.23 -28.36 21.51
CA GLU A 62 -28.48 -27.64 21.79
C GLU A 62 -29.56 -28.62 22.22
N GLU A 63 -30.28 -28.27 23.29
CA GLU A 63 -31.37 -29.04 23.86
C GLU A 63 -32.60 -28.13 24.06
N MET A 64 -33.81 -28.67 23.82
CA MET A 64 -35.06 -27.98 24.09
C MET A 64 -36.02 -28.84 24.89
N THR A 65 -36.57 -28.28 25.94
CA THR A 65 -37.54 -28.96 26.79
C THR A 65 -38.95 -28.46 26.52
N LEU A 66 -39.81 -29.38 26.12
CA LEU A 66 -41.24 -29.17 25.92
C LEU A 66 -42.00 -29.60 27.19
N SER A 67 -42.90 -28.77 27.70
CA SER A 67 -43.66 -29.06 28.94
C SER A 67 -45.13 -29.30 28.63
N CYS A 68 -45.68 -30.38 29.20
CA CYS A 68 -47.08 -30.75 29.14
C CYS A 68 -47.53 -31.19 30.52
N ARG A 69 -48.56 -30.55 31.06
CA ARG A 69 -49.20 -30.92 32.33
C ARG A 69 -50.65 -31.30 32.10
N ALA A 70 -51.11 -32.32 32.77
CA ALA A 70 -52.50 -32.74 32.68
C ALA A 70 -53.12 -32.84 34.06
N SER A 71 -54.37 -32.49 34.17
CA SER A 71 -55.21 -32.67 35.35
C SER A 71 -56.34 -33.65 35.01
N GLY A 72 -56.74 -34.49 35.95
CA GLY A 72 -57.80 -35.49 35.80
C GLY A 72 -57.84 -36.42 36.98
N SER A 73 -58.88 -37.25 37.06
CA SER A 73 -59.00 -38.26 38.13
C SER A 73 -59.46 -39.60 37.52
N PRO A 74 -58.75 -40.71 37.67
CA PRO A 74 -57.41 -40.82 38.28
C PRO A 74 -56.38 -39.93 37.55
N GLU A 75 -55.23 -39.71 38.21
CA GLU A 75 -54.13 -38.95 37.60
C GLU A 75 -53.80 -39.48 36.21
N PRO A 76 -53.79 -38.60 35.17
CA PRO A 76 -53.54 -39.05 33.82
C PRO A 76 -52.09 -39.46 33.58
N THR A 77 -51.91 -40.47 32.77
CA THR A 77 -50.57 -40.83 32.23
C THR A 77 -50.32 -40.01 30.98
N ILE A 78 -49.12 -39.39 30.92
CA ILE A 78 -48.69 -38.57 29.79
C ILE A 78 -47.79 -39.38 28.90
N SER A 79 -48.03 -39.26 27.60
CA SER A 79 -47.16 -39.79 26.55
C SER A 79 -46.92 -38.74 25.48
N TRP A 80 -45.76 -38.80 24.87
CA TRP A 80 -45.38 -37.93 23.76
C TRP A 80 -45.31 -38.74 22.45
N SER A 81 -45.72 -38.15 21.39
CA SER A 81 -45.57 -38.73 20.06
C SER A 81 -45.13 -37.69 19.03
N ARG A 82 -44.49 -38.18 17.99
CA ARG A 82 -44.05 -37.40 16.86
C ARG A 82 -44.30 -38.17 15.57
N ASN A 83 -44.88 -37.52 14.59
CA ASN A 83 -45.25 -38.16 13.31
C ASN A 83 -46.00 -39.51 13.50
N GLY A 84 -46.89 -39.57 14.51
CA GLY A 84 -47.66 -40.77 14.83
C GLY A 84 -46.88 -41.88 15.55
N LYS A 85 -45.61 -41.70 15.87
CA LYS A 85 -44.79 -42.67 16.63
C LYS A 85 -44.63 -42.20 18.07
N LEU A 86 -44.81 -43.13 19.03
CA LEU A 86 -44.57 -42.89 20.42
C LEU A 86 -43.07 -42.56 20.64
N ILE A 87 -42.81 -41.56 21.46
CA ILE A 87 -41.45 -41.18 21.89
C ILE A 87 -41.12 -41.97 23.17
N GLU A 88 -40.06 -42.74 23.11
CA GLU A 88 -39.49 -43.47 24.20
C GLU A 88 -38.15 -42.79 24.62
N GLU A 89 -37.76 -43.05 25.87
CA GLU A 89 -36.47 -42.53 26.38
C GLU A 89 -35.30 -43.10 25.59
N SER A 90 -34.38 -42.19 25.18
CA SER A 90 -33.24 -42.54 24.34
C SER A 90 -32.15 -41.46 24.50
N GLU A 91 -31.03 -41.61 23.84
CA GLU A 91 -30.01 -40.56 23.79
C GLU A 91 -30.56 -39.25 23.20
N LYS A 92 -31.55 -39.35 22.28
CA LYS A 92 -32.19 -38.20 21.63
C LYS A 92 -33.30 -37.58 22.50
N TYR A 93 -34.06 -38.38 23.21
CA TYR A 93 -35.22 -37.95 23.95
C TYR A 93 -35.11 -38.33 25.44
N LEU A 94 -35.17 -37.31 26.28
CA LEU A 94 -35.18 -37.51 27.73
C LEU A 94 -36.54 -37.12 28.30
N LEU A 95 -37.21 -38.06 28.99
CA LEU A 95 -38.49 -37.89 29.65
C LEU A 95 -38.32 -37.68 31.16
N LYS A 96 -38.87 -36.59 31.70
CA LYS A 96 -38.81 -36.26 33.13
C LYS A 96 -40.20 -35.99 33.72
N GLY A 97 -40.31 -36.06 35.07
CA GLY A 97 -41.52 -35.70 35.78
C GLY A 97 -42.75 -36.54 35.36
N SER A 98 -42.61 -37.89 35.31
CA SER A 98 -43.69 -38.78 34.79
C SER A 98 -44.15 -38.34 33.37
N ASN A 99 -43.17 -38.04 32.51
CA ASN A 99 -43.36 -37.65 31.12
C ASN A 99 -43.98 -36.23 30.92
N THR A 100 -44.08 -35.41 31.98
CA THR A 100 -44.57 -34.02 31.85
C THR A 100 -43.58 -33.13 31.10
N GLU A 101 -42.31 -33.51 30.99
CA GLU A 101 -41.27 -32.80 30.30
C GLU A 101 -40.57 -33.73 29.30
N LEU A 102 -40.54 -33.29 28.05
CA LEU A 102 -39.81 -33.96 26.96
C LEU A 102 -38.65 -33.05 26.59
N THR A 103 -37.39 -33.47 26.85
CA THR A 103 -36.20 -32.80 26.36
C THR A 103 -35.70 -33.46 25.07
N VAL A 104 -35.65 -32.69 24.01
CA VAL A 104 -35.05 -33.06 22.71
C VAL A 104 -33.60 -32.60 22.72
N ARG A 105 -32.65 -33.52 22.57
CA ARG A 105 -31.19 -33.29 22.65
C ARG A 105 -30.56 -33.30 21.26
N ASN A 106 -29.42 -32.59 21.14
CA ASN A 106 -28.65 -32.52 19.89
C ASN A 106 -29.58 -32.18 18.71
N ILE A 107 -30.23 -31.03 18.79
CA ILE A 107 -31.26 -30.62 17.84
C ILE A 107 -30.67 -30.45 16.45
N ILE A 108 -31.33 -31.06 15.46
CA ILE A 108 -31.02 -30.91 14.06
C ILE A 108 -32.24 -30.37 13.31
N ASN A 109 -32.07 -29.85 12.11
CA ASN A 109 -33.15 -29.26 11.34
C ASN A 109 -34.38 -30.18 11.22
N SER A 110 -34.17 -31.49 11.02
CA SER A 110 -35.24 -32.47 10.91
C SER A 110 -36.03 -32.71 12.20
N ASP A 111 -35.60 -32.16 13.35
CA ASP A 111 -36.36 -32.25 14.60
C ASP A 111 -37.50 -31.21 14.70
N GLY A 112 -37.50 -30.23 13.80
CA GLY A 112 -38.60 -29.27 13.69
C GLY A 112 -39.95 -29.92 13.38
N GLY A 113 -41.02 -29.31 13.86
CA GLY A 113 -42.38 -29.75 13.60
C GLY A 113 -43.21 -30.02 14.86
N PRO A 114 -44.38 -30.66 14.72
CA PRO A 114 -45.31 -30.89 15.80
C PRO A 114 -44.89 -32.07 16.67
N TYR A 115 -44.93 -31.87 17.99
CA TYR A 115 -44.87 -32.88 19.03
C TYR A 115 -46.20 -32.93 19.74
N VAL A 116 -46.80 -34.12 19.81
CA VAL A 116 -48.12 -34.32 20.41
C VAL A 116 -47.97 -34.86 21.82
N CYS A 117 -48.52 -34.16 22.78
CA CYS A 117 -48.70 -34.65 24.14
C CYS A 117 -50.11 -35.23 24.25
N ARG A 118 -50.19 -36.47 24.69
CA ARG A 118 -51.47 -37.19 24.98
C ARG A 118 -51.50 -37.53 26.45
N ALA A 119 -52.58 -37.18 27.08
CA ALA A 119 -52.89 -37.54 28.46
C ALA A 119 -54.07 -38.52 28.47
N THR A 120 -53.93 -39.65 29.16
CA THR A 120 -54.92 -40.71 29.20
C THR A 120 -55.21 -41.16 30.62
N ASN A 121 -56.48 -41.32 31.00
CA ASN A 121 -56.90 -42.00 32.20
C ASN A 121 -58.13 -42.86 31.95
N LYS A 122 -58.74 -43.43 32.98
CA LYS A 122 -59.95 -44.28 32.83
C LYS A 122 -61.20 -43.52 32.34
N ALA A 123 -61.19 -42.20 32.41
CA ALA A 123 -62.33 -41.36 32.02
C ALA A 123 -62.25 -40.89 30.56
N GLY A 124 -61.07 -40.99 29.93
CA GLY A 124 -60.85 -40.53 28.53
C GLY A 124 -59.45 -40.14 28.24
N GLU A 125 -59.29 -39.38 27.14
CA GLU A 125 -58.00 -38.84 26.67
C GLU A 125 -58.14 -37.37 26.22
N ASP A 126 -57.01 -36.63 26.27
CA ASP A 126 -56.89 -35.29 25.72
C ASP A 126 -55.53 -35.20 25.02
N GLU A 127 -55.49 -34.46 23.90
CA GLU A 127 -54.31 -34.27 23.09
C GLU A 127 -54.03 -32.78 22.82
N LYS A 128 -52.80 -32.35 22.95
CA LYS A 128 -52.34 -31.03 22.51
C LYS A 128 -51.00 -31.11 21.79
N GLN A 129 -50.79 -30.20 20.86
CA GLN A 129 -49.55 -30.11 20.10
C GLN A 129 -48.68 -28.95 20.59
N ALA A 130 -47.39 -29.24 20.72
CA ALA A 130 -46.30 -28.27 20.82
C ALA A 130 -45.55 -28.25 19.52
N PHE A 131 -45.25 -27.08 18.98
CA PHE A 131 -44.52 -26.93 17.74
C PHE A 131 -43.06 -26.53 18.04
N LEU A 132 -42.10 -27.32 17.64
CA LEU A 132 -40.67 -27.00 17.69
C LEU A 132 -40.25 -26.40 16.35
N GLN A 133 -39.85 -25.12 16.38
CA GLN A 133 -39.24 -24.44 15.24
C GLN A 133 -37.71 -24.48 15.40
N VAL A 134 -37.05 -25.12 14.44
CA VAL A 134 -35.59 -25.23 14.45
C VAL A 134 -35.03 -24.25 13.44
N PHE A 135 -34.07 -23.46 13.90
CA PHE A 135 -33.33 -22.53 13.08
C PHE A 135 -31.96 -23.11 12.77
N VAL A 136 -31.51 -22.89 11.52
CA VAL A 136 -30.18 -23.30 11.05
C VAL A 136 -29.42 -22.05 10.63
N GLN A 137 -28.23 -21.85 11.19
CA GLN A 137 -27.41 -20.72 10.78
C GLN A 137 -27.04 -20.84 9.29
N PRO A 138 -26.96 -19.70 8.59
CA PRO A 138 -26.52 -19.69 7.20
C PRO A 138 -25.17 -20.36 7.01
N HIS A 139 -25.05 -21.19 6.00
CA HIS A 139 -23.82 -21.83 5.59
C HIS A 139 -23.69 -21.85 4.08
N ILE A 140 -22.62 -21.24 3.55
CA ILE A 140 -22.36 -21.25 2.10
C ILE A 140 -21.79 -22.61 1.72
N ILE A 141 -22.54 -23.34 0.91
CA ILE A 141 -22.23 -24.69 0.45
C ILE A 141 -21.48 -24.68 -0.88
N GLN A 142 -21.80 -23.72 -1.77
CA GLN A 142 -21.18 -23.60 -3.08
C GLN A 142 -20.68 -22.19 -3.32
N LEU A 143 -19.39 -22.07 -3.52
CA LEU A 143 -18.70 -20.87 -4.02
C LEU A 143 -17.34 -21.32 -4.56
N LYS A 144 -17.01 -21.01 -5.80
CA LYS A 144 -15.75 -21.41 -6.44
C LYS A 144 -15.16 -20.25 -7.24
N ASN A 145 -13.85 -20.29 -7.43
CA ASN A 145 -13.15 -19.35 -8.31
C ASN A 145 -13.59 -19.59 -9.76
N GLU A 146 -13.73 -18.50 -10.50
CA GLU A 146 -14.08 -18.55 -11.91
C GLU A 146 -13.01 -17.85 -12.75
N THR A 147 -12.87 -18.32 -13.99
CA THR A 147 -11.94 -17.75 -14.97
C THR A 147 -12.72 -17.47 -16.26
N THR A 148 -12.50 -16.30 -16.82
CA THR A 148 -13.09 -15.91 -18.10
C THR A 148 -12.08 -15.11 -18.92
N TYR A 149 -12.47 -14.58 -20.08
CA TYR A 149 -11.63 -13.75 -20.92
C TYR A 149 -12.20 -12.33 -21.10
N GLU A 150 -11.32 -11.40 -21.39
CA GLU A 150 -11.70 -10.00 -21.63
C GLU A 150 -12.75 -9.90 -22.75
N ASN A 151 -13.78 -9.07 -22.56
CA ASN A 151 -14.99 -8.93 -23.41
C ASN A 151 -15.85 -10.19 -23.47
N GLY A 152 -15.61 -11.19 -22.63
CA GLY A 152 -16.47 -12.36 -22.47
C GLY A 152 -17.64 -12.11 -21.52
N HIS A 153 -18.19 -13.20 -21.03
CA HIS A 153 -19.20 -13.18 -19.97
C HIS A 153 -18.85 -14.21 -18.91
N VAL A 154 -19.31 -14.00 -17.70
CA VAL A 154 -19.15 -14.92 -16.58
C VAL A 154 -20.34 -14.85 -15.66
N THR A 155 -20.63 -15.95 -15.00
CA THR A 155 -21.63 -16.05 -13.94
C THR A 155 -20.96 -16.60 -12.69
N LEU A 156 -20.95 -15.81 -11.63
CA LEU A 156 -20.47 -16.22 -10.32
C LEU A 156 -21.68 -16.75 -9.56
N VAL A 157 -21.58 -17.93 -8.97
CA VAL A 157 -22.67 -18.58 -8.26
C VAL A 157 -22.30 -18.76 -6.80
N CYS A 158 -23.22 -18.38 -5.91
CA CYS A 158 -23.15 -18.60 -4.49
C CYS A 158 -24.43 -19.29 -4.01
N GLU A 159 -24.28 -20.43 -3.36
CA GLU A 159 -25.39 -21.16 -2.77
C GLU A 159 -25.17 -21.32 -1.27
N ALA A 160 -26.23 -21.09 -0.52
CA ALA A 160 -26.21 -21.18 0.92
C ALA A 160 -27.47 -21.87 1.45
N GLU A 161 -27.28 -22.66 2.49
CA GLU A 161 -28.33 -23.30 3.26
C GLU A 161 -28.52 -22.58 4.59
N GLY A 162 -29.75 -22.60 5.09
CA GLY A 162 -30.10 -22.04 6.40
C GLY A 162 -31.61 -22.05 6.60
N GLU A 163 -32.03 -21.92 7.87
CA GLU A 163 -33.45 -21.78 8.22
C GLU A 163 -33.60 -20.64 9.25
N PRO A 164 -34.21 -19.53 8.86
CA PRO A 164 -34.81 -19.21 7.57
C PRO A 164 -33.80 -19.19 6.42
N VAL A 165 -34.30 -19.42 5.22
CA VAL A 165 -33.47 -19.35 4.00
C VAL A 165 -32.72 -18.01 3.98
N PRO A 166 -31.39 -18.01 3.85
CA PRO A 166 -30.59 -16.78 3.89
C PRO A 166 -30.77 -15.93 2.64
N GLU A 167 -30.67 -14.62 2.83
CA GLU A 167 -30.46 -13.65 1.76
C GLU A 167 -28.97 -13.59 1.39
N ILE A 168 -28.68 -13.54 0.09
CA ILE A 168 -27.31 -13.53 -0.41
C ILE A 168 -26.99 -12.16 -0.98
N THR A 169 -25.87 -11.59 -0.52
CA THR A 169 -25.31 -10.37 -1.05
C THR A 169 -23.89 -10.61 -1.56
N TRP A 170 -23.54 -9.92 -2.64
CA TRP A 170 -22.18 -9.93 -3.21
C TRP A 170 -21.47 -8.63 -2.91
N LYS A 171 -20.18 -8.71 -2.61
CA LYS A 171 -19.32 -7.53 -2.42
C LYS A 171 -18.09 -7.66 -3.29
N ARG A 172 -17.87 -6.67 -4.15
CA ARG A 172 -16.64 -6.58 -4.94
C ARG A 172 -15.56 -5.90 -4.10
N ALA A 173 -14.45 -6.59 -3.83
CA ALA A 173 -13.44 -6.12 -2.88
C ALA A 173 -12.66 -4.89 -3.35
N VAL A 174 -12.50 -4.72 -4.68
CA VAL A 174 -11.71 -3.61 -5.27
C VAL A 174 -12.28 -2.23 -4.96
N ASP A 175 -13.59 -2.08 -4.97
CA ASP A 175 -14.28 -0.79 -4.77
C ASP A 175 -15.31 -0.83 -3.63
N GLY A 176 -15.50 -1.99 -3.02
CA GLY A 176 -16.44 -2.18 -1.92
C GLY A 176 -17.91 -2.14 -2.32
N ILE A 177 -18.22 -2.15 -3.62
CA ILE A 177 -19.61 -2.13 -4.12
C ILE A 177 -20.28 -3.45 -3.75
N THR A 178 -21.49 -3.34 -3.23
CA THR A 178 -22.36 -4.46 -2.90
C THR A 178 -23.46 -4.61 -3.93
N PHE A 179 -23.87 -5.85 -4.20
CA PHE A 179 -24.95 -6.20 -5.11
C PHE A 179 -25.86 -7.20 -4.42
N SER A 180 -27.15 -6.89 -4.41
CA SER A 180 -28.23 -7.74 -3.90
C SER A 180 -29.09 -8.27 -5.04
N GLU A 181 -30.03 -9.15 -4.75
CA GLU A 181 -30.95 -9.69 -5.74
C GLU A 181 -31.69 -8.58 -6.50
N GLY A 182 -31.67 -8.66 -7.83
CA GLY A 182 -32.30 -7.69 -8.72
C GLY A 182 -31.43 -6.45 -9.05
N ASP A 183 -30.29 -6.26 -8.38
CA ASP A 183 -29.41 -5.14 -8.63
C ASP A 183 -28.76 -5.22 -10.01
N LYS A 184 -28.55 -4.03 -10.60
CA LYS A 184 -27.80 -3.84 -11.84
C LYS A 184 -26.77 -2.74 -11.67
N SER A 185 -25.59 -2.94 -12.25
CA SER A 185 -24.58 -1.87 -12.31
C SER A 185 -25.07 -0.69 -13.17
N PRO A 186 -24.59 0.54 -12.94
CA PRO A 186 -24.99 1.72 -13.72
C PRO A 186 -24.75 1.58 -15.23
N ASP A 187 -23.73 0.80 -15.63
CA ASP A 187 -23.41 0.50 -17.03
C ASP A 187 -24.18 -0.70 -17.59
N GLY A 188 -25.04 -1.33 -16.79
CA GLY A 188 -25.88 -2.47 -17.18
C GLY A 188 -25.16 -3.78 -17.45
N ARG A 189 -23.82 -3.85 -17.19
CA ARG A 189 -23.02 -5.05 -17.44
C ARG A 189 -23.15 -6.11 -16.36
N ILE A 190 -23.36 -5.68 -15.11
CA ILE A 190 -23.48 -6.57 -13.96
C ILE A 190 -24.95 -6.63 -13.55
N GLU A 191 -25.47 -7.83 -13.40
CA GLU A 191 -26.85 -8.10 -12.96
C GLU A 191 -26.85 -9.27 -11.99
N VAL A 192 -27.54 -9.13 -10.86
CA VAL A 192 -27.72 -10.21 -9.88
C VAL A 192 -29.09 -10.84 -10.04
N LYS A 193 -29.13 -12.16 -10.12
CA LYS A 193 -30.34 -12.98 -10.10
C LYS A 193 -30.22 -13.99 -8.98
N GLY A 194 -31.29 -14.13 -8.20
CA GLY A 194 -31.28 -15.04 -7.07
C GLY A 194 -32.63 -15.67 -6.84
N GLN A 195 -32.65 -16.77 -6.12
CA GLN A 195 -33.83 -17.46 -5.64
C GLN A 195 -33.47 -18.41 -4.48
N HIS A 196 -34.21 -18.30 -3.36
CA HIS A 196 -34.22 -19.33 -2.30
C HIS A 196 -32.84 -19.85 -1.86
N GLY A 197 -31.95 -18.97 -1.38
CA GLY A 197 -30.63 -19.37 -0.92
C GLY A 197 -29.59 -19.60 -2.03
N SER A 198 -29.89 -19.24 -3.27
CA SER A 198 -28.97 -19.25 -4.40
C SER A 198 -28.93 -17.87 -5.06
N SER A 199 -27.75 -17.35 -5.35
CA SER A 199 -27.55 -16.08 -6.05
C SER A 199 -26.50 -16.22 -7.14
N SER A 200 -26.77 -15.59 -8.29
CA SER A 200 -25.89 -15.57 -9.45
C SER A 200 -25.60 -14.14 -9.86
N LEU A 201 -24.33 -13.76 -9.82
CA LEU A 201 -23.85 -12.48 -10.34
C LEU A 201 -23.39 -12.66 -11.78
N HIS A 202 -24.13 -12.09 -12.72
CA HIS A 202 -23.84 -12.16 -14.15
C HIS A 202 -23.06 -10.93 -14.58
N ILE A 203 -21.90 -11.11 -15.20
CA ILE A 203 -21.08 -10.04 -15.76
C ILE A 203 -20.98 -10.25 -17.27
N LYS A 204 -21.43 -9.26 -18.05
CA LYS A 204 -21.30 -9.21 -19.51
C LYS A 204 -20.20 -8.23 -19.89
N ASP A 205 -19.61 -8.41 -21.07
CA ASP A 205 -18.54 -7.54 -21.58
C ASP A 205 -17.46 -7.29 -20.50
N VAL A 206 -16.93 -8.40 -19.99
CA VAL A 206 -15.99 -8.44 -18.85
C VAL A 206 -14.78 -7.58 -19.13
N LYS A 207 -14.47 -6.66 -18.22
CA LYS A 207 -13.31 -5.77 -18.27
C LYS A 207 -12.22 -6.26 -17.32
N LEU A 208 -10.97 -5.94 -17.58
CA LEU A 208 -9.85 -6.28 -16.68
C LEU A 208 -10.05 -5.72 -15.26
N SER A 209 -10.78 -4.61 -15.13
CA SER A 209 -11.15 -4.03 -13.83
C SER A 209 -12.13 -4.87 -13.02
N ASP A 210 -12.78 -5.85 -13.63
CA ASP A 210 -13.69 -6.75 -12.93
C ASP A 210 -12.95 -7.93 -12.27
N SER A 211 -11.65 -8.12 -12.59
CA SER A 211 -10.80 -9.14 -11.97
C SER A 211 -10.57 -8.85 -10.49
N GLY A 212 -10.57 -9.89 -9.68
CA GLY A 212 -10.24 -9.78 -8.28
C GLY A 212 -11.14 -10.60 -7.38
N ARG A 213 -11.14 -10.23 -6.10
CA ARG A 213 -11.90 -10.91 -5.05
C ARG A 213 -13.34 -10.42 -5.01
N TYR A 214 -14.24 -11.38 -4.96
CA TYR A 214 -15.67 -11.20 -4.69
C TYR A 214 -16.01 -11.96 -3.41
N ASP A 215 -16.68 -11.29 -2.49
CA ASP A 215 -17.16 -11.87 -1.24
C ASP A 215 -18.66 -12.15 -1.39
N CYS A 216 -19.06 -13.37 -1.08
CA CYS A 216 -20.46 -13.76 -0.93
C CYS A 216 -20.80 -13.78 0.56
N GLU A 217 -21.83 -13.09 0.95
CA GLU A 217 -22.39 -13.06 2.30
C GLU A 217 -23.82 -13.60 2.27
N ALA A 218 -24.06 -14.66 3.02
CA ALA A 218 -25.37 -15.25 3.24
C ALA A 218 -25.82 -14.89 4.65
N ALA A 219 -26.92 -14.14 4.77
CA ALA A 219 -27.41 -13.61 6.03
C ALA A 219 -28.87 -13.98 6.30
N SER A 220 -29.18 -14.27 7.56
CA SER A 220 -30.54 -14.43 8.04
C SER A 220 -30.68 -13.76 9.41
N ARG A 221 -31.90 -13.77 9.98
CA ARG A 221 -32.15 -13.21 11.31
C ARG A 221 -31.38 -13.88 12.45
N ILE A 222 -30.79 -15.04 12.23
CA ILE A 222 -30.07 -15.82 13.25
C ILE A 222 -28.56 -15.82 13.06
N GLY A 223 -28.03 -15.15 12.03
CA GLY A 223 -26.62 -15.04 11.78
C GLY A 223 -26.27 -14.89 10.31
N GLY A 224 -24.98 -14.90 10.03
CA GLY A 224 -24.45 -14.80 8.67
C GLY A 224 -23.21 -15.67 8.48
N HIS A 225 -22.94 -16.01 7.22
CA HIS A 225 -21.73 -16.70 6.80
C HIS A 225 -21.18 -16.04 5.54
N GLN A 226 -19.85 -15.78 5.54
CA GLN A 226 -19.18 -15.14 4.42
C GLN A 226 -18.08 -16.04 3.87
N LYS A 227 -17.98 -16.12 2.55
CA LYS A 227 -16.86 -16.75 1.83
C LYS A 227 -16.42 -15.87 0.68
N SER A 228 -15.15 -16.01 0.29
CA SER A 228 -14.54 -15.27 -0.81
C SER A 228 -14.23 -16.19 -1.98
N MET A 229 -14.34 -15.64 -3.19
CA MET A 229 -13.88 -16.25 -4.42
C MET A 229 -13.07 -15.25 -5.24
N TYR A 230 -12.32 -15.73 -6.21
CA TYR A 230 -11.55 -14.92 -7.14
C TYR A 230 -12.04 -15.11 -8.56
N LEU A 231 -12.25 -13.99 -9.24
CA LEU A 231 -12.48 -13.93 -10.67
C LEU A 231 -11.17 -13.61 -11.37
N ASP A 232 -10.65 -14.56 -12.16
CA ASP A 232 -9.49 -14.38 -13.00
C ASP A 232 -9.90 -14.06 -14.43
N ILE A 233 -9.26 -13.04 -15.03
CA ILE A 233 -9.60 -12.61 -16.38
C ILE A 233 -8.39 -12.78 -17.29
N GLU A 234 -8.57 -13.59 -18.31
CA GLU A 234 -7.55 -13.86 -19.29
C GLU A 234 -7.65 -12.90 -20.46
N TYR A 235 -6.51 -12.47 -20.97
CA TYR A 235 -6.43 -11.57 -22.09
C TYR A 235 -5.17 -11.78 -22.95
N ALA A 236 -5.33 -11.44 -24.21
CA ALA A 236 -4.23 -11.49 -25.16
C ALA A 236 -3.11 -10.49 -24.79
N PRO A 237 -1.87 -10.73 -25.18
CA PRO A 237 -0.75 -9.85 -24.88
C PRO A 237 -1.00 -8.39 -25.26
N LYS A 238 -0.65 -7.46 -24.35
CA LYS A 238 -0.67 -6.00 -24.54
C LYS A 238 0.71 -5.44 -24.28
N PHE A 239 1.25 -4.69 -25.24
CA PHE A 239 2.55 -4.05 -25.09
C PHE A 239 2.42 -2.79 -24.25
N ILE A 240 3.37 -2.58 -23.32
CA ILE A 240 3.34 -1.46 -22.38
C ILE A 240 4.25 -0.33 -22.82
N SER A 241 5.35 -0.65 -23.53
CA SER A 241 6.32 0.35 -23.96
C SER A 241 5.79 1.22 -25.09
N ASN A 242 5.86 2.54 -24.90
CA ASN A 242 5.55 3.53 -25.93
C ASN A 242 6.76 3.89 -26.80
N GLN A 243 7.99 3.52 -26.33
CA GLN A 243 9.21 3.75 -27.09
C GLN A 243 9.42 2.62 -28.09
N THR A 244 9.34 2.94 -29.35
CA THR A 244 9.49 1.99 -30.46
C THR A 244 10.67 2.31 -31.36
N ILE A 245 11.32 3.48 -31.21
CA ILE A 245 12.48 3.89 -31.96
C ILE A 245 13.68 4.01 -31.01
N TYR A 246 14.75 3.35 -31.37
CA TYR A 246 16.03 3.33 -30.69
C TYR A 246 17.12 3.76 -31.63
N TYR A 247 18.14 4.43 -31.12
CA TYR A 247 19.25 4.93 -31.92
C TYR A 247 20.56 4.38 -31.41
N SER A 248 21.39 3.88 -32.31
CA SER A 248 22.74 3.44 -31.99
C SER A 248 23.66 3.63 -33.21
N TRP A 249 24.91 3.22 -33.08
CA TRP A 249 25.91 3.27 -34.15
C TRP A 249 26.81 2.03 -34.05
N GLU A 250 27.63 1.79 -35.06
CA GLU A 250 28.55 0.66 -35.10
C GLU A 250 29.48 0.67 -33.87
N GLY A 251 29.60 -0.47 -33.21
CA GLY A 251 30.39 -0.65 -32.00
C GLY A 251 29.73 -0.16 -30.72
N ASN A 252 28.51 0.40 -30.76
CA ASN A 252 27.79 0.84 -29.57
C ASN A 252 26.63 -0.14 -29.22
N PRO A 253 26.75 -1.02 -28.21
CA PRO A 253 25.70 -1.95 -27.84
C PRO A 253 24.46 -1.24 -27.31
N ILE A 254 23.28 -1.77 -27.65
CA ILE A 254 22.00 -1.24 -27.15
C ILE A 254 21.05 -2.36 -26.75
N ASN A 255 20.24 -2.10 -25.74
CA ASN A 255 19.19 -2.98 -25.27
C ASN A 255 17.82 -2.46 -25.68
N ILE A 256 17.07 -3.25 -26.43
CA ILE A 256 15.68 -2.99 -26.79
C ILE A 256 14.80 -3.87 -25.91
N SER A 257 13.91 -3.27 -25.14
CA SER A 257 13.05 -3.99 -24.21
C SER A 257 11.62 -4.11 -24.75
N CYS A 258 11.16 -5.34 -24.88
CA CYS A 258 9.78 -5.68 -25.15
C CYS A 258 9.08 -6.04 -23.84
N ASP A 259 8.24 -5.15 -23.35
CA ASP A 259 7.49 -5.31 -22.10
C ASP A 259 6.04 -5.63 -22.42
N VAL A 260 5.55 -6.78 -21.92
CA VAL A 260 4.24 -7.32 -22.28
C VAL A 260 3.44 -7.65 -21.02
N ASN A 261 2.20 -7.20 -21.00
CA ASN A 261 1.24 -7.61 -20.00
C ASN A 261 0.23 -8.58 -20.62
N SER A 262 -0.02 -9.71 -19.97
CA SER A 262 -0.92 -10.76 -20.47
C SER A 262 -1.33 -11.69 -19.33
N ASN A 263 -2.49 -12.28 -19.47
CA ASN A 263 -2.93 -13.39 -18.62
C ASN A 263 -3.57 -14.47 -19.50
N PRO A 264 -3.07 -15.69 -19.54
CA PRO A 264 -1.83 -16.19 -18.92
C PRO A 264 -0.56 -15.50 -19.44
N PRO A 265 0.59 -15.67 -18.75
CA PRO A 265 1.87 -15.14 -19.20
C PRO A 265 2.16 -15.53 -20.64
N ALA A 266 2.64 -14.57 -21.44
CA ALA A 266 2.95 -14.79 -22.83
C ALA A 266 4.37 -15.33 -23.03
N SER A 267 4.54 -16.19 -24.03
CA SER A 267 5.84 -16.46 -24.62
C SER A 267 6.22 -15.32 -25.55
N ILE A 268 7.42 -14.76 -25.38
CA ILE A 268 7.89 -13.60 -26.13
C ILE A 268 9.09 -13.98 -26.98
N HIS A 269 9.06 -13.61 -28.25
CA HIS A 269 10.15 -13.88 -29.21
C HIS A 269 10.44 -12.64 -30.03
N TRP A 270 11.73 -12.37 -30.20
CA TRP A 270 12.20 -11.36 -31.15
C TRP A 270 12.36 -11.95 -32.54
N ARG A 271 12.04 -11.15 -33.55
CA ARG A 271 12.23 -11.49 -34.96
C ARG A 271 12.84 -10.31 -35.68
N LYS A 272 13.74 -10.61 -36.63
CA LYS A 272 14.20 -9.68 -37.66
C LYS A 272 13.78 -10.25 -38.99
N GLU A 273 13.01 -9.51 -39.75
CA GLU A 273 12.34 -10.02 -40.95
C GLU A 273 11.52 -11.27 -40.60
N ASN A 274 11.86 -12.44 -41.14
CA ASN A 274 11.18 -13.71 -40.84
C ASN A 274 11.97 -14.63 -39.87
N LEU A 275 13.16 -14.18 -39.42
CA LEU A 275 14.07 -14.99 -38.62
C LEU A 275 13.83 -14.76 -37.13
N VAL A 276 13.66 -15.83 -36.33
CA VAL A 276 13.59 -15.77 -34.88
C VAL A 276 14.98 -15.56 -34.29
N LEU A 277 15.13 -14.61 -33.38
CA LEU A 277 16.38 -14.27 -32.72
C LEU A 277 16.52 -14.93 -31.34
N PRO A 278 17.74 -15.30 -30.91
CA PRO A 278 18.99 -15.23 -31.68
C PRO A 278 19.06 -16.32 -32.71
N ALA A 279 19.51 -15.98 -33.92
CA ALA A 279 19.80 -16.97 -34.96
C ALA A 279 21.15 -17.64 -34.67
N ARG A 280 21.31 -18.89 -35.11
CA ARG A 280 22.51 -19.72 -34.83
C ARG A 280 23.85 -19.07 -35.20
N ASN A 281 23.86 -18.11 -36.13
CA ASN A 281 25.07 -17.48 -36.65
C ASN A 281 25.21 -16.01 -36.24
N THR A 282 24.42 -15.48 -35.33
CA THR A 282 24.49 -14.10 -34.88
C THR A 282 25.20 -14.00 -33.53
N THR A 283 26.44 -13.54 -33.53
CA THR A 283 27.22 -13.32 -32.30
C THR A 283 26.96 -11.96 -31.66
N ASN A 284 26.44 -11.02 -32.44
CA ASN A 284 26.16 -9.64 -32.07
C ASN A 284 24.72 -9.42 -31.56
N LEU A 285 23.88 -10.46 -31.52
CA LEU A 285 22.50 -10.42 -31.05
C LEU A 285 22.32 -11.41 -29.90
N LYS A 286 21.84 -10.93 -28.75
CA LYS A 286 21.51 -11.76 -27.58
C LYS A 286 20.11 -11.44 -27.10
N THR A 287 19.39 -12.45 -26.58
CA THR A 287 18.08 -12.27 -25.97
C THR A 287 18.08 -12.86 -24.57
N TYR A 288 17.46 -12.16 -23.63
CA TYR A 288 17.26 -12.65 -22.28
C TYR A 288 15.93 -12.20 -21.72
N SER A 289 15.32 -13.09 -20.94
CA SER A 289 14.05 -12.84 -20.30
C SER A 289 14.26 -12.22 -18.91
N ALA A 290 13.46 -11.22 -18.59
CA ALA A 290 13.42 -10.57 -17.29
C ALA A 290 11.95 -10.41 -16.85
N GLY A 291 11.38 -11.46 -16.25
CA GLY A 291 9.97 -11.50 -15.89
C GLY A 291 9.06 -11.41 -17.11
N ARG A 292 8.24 -10.35 -17.20
CA ARG A 292 7.34 -10.10 -18.35
C ARG A 292 8.01 -9.38 -19.52
N LYS A 293 9.33 -9.18 -19.46
CA LYS A 293 10.11 -8.49 -20.49
C LYS A 293 11.00 -9.45 -21.21
N MET A 294 11.16 -9.25 -22.51
CA MET A 294 12.19 -9.88 -23.31
C MET A 294 13.11 -8.80 -23.86
N ILE A 295 14.35 -8.82 -23.46
CA ILE A 295 15.37 -7.84 -23.86
C ILE A 295 16.13 -8.41 -25.03
N LEU A 296 16.29 -7.61 -26.08
CA LEU A 296 17.17 -7.85 -27.21
C LEU A 296 18.37 -6.92 -27.08
N GLU A 297 19.54 -7.48 -26.82
CA GLU A 297 20.83 -6.80 -26.87
C GLU A 297 21.37 -6.89 -28.27
N ILE A 298 21.66 -5.75 -28.87
CA ILE A 298 22.21 -5.63 -30.21
C ILE A 298 23.55 -4.89 -30.08
N ALA A 299 24.64 -5.49 -30.56
CA ALA A 299 25.91 -4.83 -30.75
C ALA A 299 26.11 -4.61 -32.28
N PRO A 300 25.73 -3.45 -32.83
CA PRO A 300 25.78 -3.23 -34.26
C PRO A 300 27.20 -3.33 -34.78
N THR A 301 27.41 -4.10 -35.84
CA THR A 301 28.70 -4.33 -36.51
C THR A 301 28.66 -3.95 -37.97
N SER A 302 27.47 -3.69 -38.50
CA SER A 302 27.25 -3.30 -39.90
C SER A 302 25.89 -2.61 -40.05
N ASP A 303 25.67 -1.96 -41.19
CA ASP A 303 24.42 -1.31 -41.55
C ASP A 303 23.23 -2.29 -41.56
N ASN A 304 23.49 -3.57 -41.80
CA ASN A 304 22.45 -4.60 -41.79
C ASN A 304 21.87 -4.85 -40.39
N ASP A 305 22.55 -4.42 -39.33
CA ASP A 305 22.04 -4.55 -37.95
C ASP A 305 20.98 -3.51 -37.63
N PHE A 306 20.91 -2.42 -38.40
CA PHE A 306 19.86 -1.41 -38.27
C PHE A 306 18.58 -1.86 -38.97
N GLY A 307 17.45 -1.20 -38.67
CA GLY A 307 16.16 -1.47 -39.28
C GLY A 307 15.12 -1.98 -38.29
N ARG A 308 14.21 -2.81 -38.80
CA ARG A 308 13.00 -3.23 -38.07
C ARG A 308 13.21 -4.55 -37.35
N TYR A 309 12.80 -4.54 -36.06
CA TYR A 309 12.76 -5.72 -35.19
C TYR A 309 11.34 -5.89 -34.66
N ASN A 310 10.79 -7.08 -34.78
CA ASN A 310 9.44 -7.39 -34.33
C ASN A 310 9.49 -8.21 -33.04
N CYS A 311 8.88 -7.71 -31.97
CA CYS A 311 8.60 -8.48 -30.79
C CYS A 311 7.23 -9.15 -30.93
N THR A 312 7.18 -10.46 -30.88
CA THR A 312 5.95 -11.25 -30.95
C THR A 312 5.69 -11.88 -29.60
N ALA A 313 4.53 -11.64 -29.03
CA ALA A 313 4.07 -12.22 -27.78
C ALA A 313 2.82 -13.08 -28.02
N THR A 314 2.83 -14.30 -27.47
CA THR A 314 1.77 -15.29 -27.68
C THR A 314 1.37 -15.94 -26.36
N ASN A 315 0.09 -15.96 -26.05
CA ASN A 315 -0.50 -16.82 -25.04
C ASN A 315 -1.69 -17.60 -25.65
N ARG A 316 -2.43 -18.36 -24.85
CA ARG A 316 -3.57 -19.16 -25.34
C ARG A 316 -4.74 -18.32 -25.84
N ILE A 317 -4.82 -17.04 -25.45
CA ILE A 317 -5.89 -16.12 -25.86
C ILE A 317 -5.58 -15.49 -27.23
N GLY A 318 -4.30 -15.31 -27.54
CA GLY A 318 -3.94 -14.77 -28.84
C GLY A 318 -2.47 -14.40 -28.99
N THR A 319 -2.16 -13.95 -30.19
CA THR A 319 -0.83 -13.45 -30.56
C THR A 319 -0.92 -11.98 -30.92
N ARG A 320 0.06 -11.20 -30.46
CA ARG A 320 0.24 -9.79 -30.81
C ARG A 320 1.71 -9.55 -31.13
N PHE A 321 1.99 -8.55 -31.95
CA PHE A 321 3.35 -8.12 -32.25
C PHE A 321 3.44 -6.60 -32.16
N GLN A 322 4.63 -6.11 -31.85
CA GLN A 322 5.00 -4.71 -31.90
C GLN A 322 6.33 -4.55 -32.61
N GLU A 323 6.36 -3.59 -33.55
CA GLU A 323 7.55 -3.24 -34.29
C GLU A 323 8.40 -2.25 -33.51
N TYR A 324 9.70 -2.48 -33.54
CA TYR A 324 10.74 -1.63 -32.99
C TYR A 324 11.73 -1.31 -34.09
N ILE A 325 12.18 -0.06 -34.14
CA ILE A 325 13.14 0.40 -35.15
C ILE A 325 14.44 0.71 -34.44
N LEU A 326 15.52 0.05 -34.86
CA LEU A 326 16.87 0.48 -34.53
C LEU A 326 17.37 1.36 -35.67
N ALA A 327 17.42 2.66 -35.42
CA ALA A 327 17.89 3.65 -36.37
C ALA A 327 19.37 3.97 -36.16
N LEU A 328 20.08 4.28 -37.22
CA LEU A 328 21.44 4.78 -37.12
C LEU A 328 21.43 6.17 -36.50
N ALA A 329 22.16 6.32 -35.41
CA ALA A 329 22.35 7.62 -34.78
C ALA A 329 23.31 8.47 -35.58
N ASP A 330 23.14 9.78 -35.50
CA ASP A 330 24.05 10.75 -36.08
C ASP A 330 24.58 11.72 -35.04
N VAL A 331 25.59 12.52 -35.39
CA VAL A 331 26.06 13.64 -34.61
C VAL A 331 25.00 14.76 -34.65
N PRO A 332 24.93 15.65 -33.64
CA PRO A 332 23.98 16.75 -33.65
C PRO A 332 24.24 17.73 -34.81
N SER A 333 23.20 18.38 -35.33
CA SER A 333 23.38 19.53 -36.22
C SER A 333 23.97 20.73 -35.46
N SER A 334 24.39 21.76 -36.21
CA SER A 334 25.02 22.95 -35.60
C SER A 334 24.05 23.73 -34.73
N PRO A 335 24.46 24.17 -33.51
CA PRO A 335 23.75 25.19 -32.76
C PRO A 335 23.67 26.51 -33.53
N TYR A 336 22.67 27.34 -33.25
CA TYR A 336 22.48 28.59 -33.97
C TYR A 336 22.12 29.74 -33.03
N GLY A 337 22.11 30.99 -33.56
CA GLY A 337 21.74 32.18 -32.78
C GLY A 337 22.74 32.49 -31.68
N VAL A 338 24.02 32.19 -31.88
CA VAL A 338 25.08 32.52 -30.92
C VAL A 338 25.19 34.05 -30.78
N LYS A 339 25.17 34.54 -29.55
CA LYS A 339 25.29 35.98 -29.25
C LYS A 339 25.84 36.20 -27.86
N ILE A 340 26.57 37.28 -27.69
CA ILE A 340 27.05 37.74 -26.39
C ILE A 340 25.93 38.53 -25.72
N ILE A 341 25.56 38.14 -24.50
CA ILE A 341 24.51 38.77 -23.69
C ILE A 341 25.05 39.64 -22.57
N GLU A 342 26.20 39.32 -22.05
CA GLU A 342 26.94 40.06 -21.04
C GLU A 342 28.42 40.08 -21.41
N LEU A 343 29.06 41.26 -21.30
CA LEU A 343 30.45 41.46 -21.68
C LEU A 343 31.17 42.30 -20.64
N SER A 344 32.36 41.87 -20.24
CA SER A 344 33.25 42.61 -19.36
C SER A 344 34.65 42.72 -19.98
N GLN A 345 35.62 43.14 -19.24
CA GLN A 345 37.01 43.23 -19.65
C GLN A 345 37.66 41.85 -19.78
N THR A 346 37.27 40.91 -18.94
CA THR A 346 37.90 39.58 -18.85
C THR A 346 36.93 38.41 -18.94
N THR A 347 35.64 38.70 -19.10
CA THR A 347 34.59 37.68 -19.24
C THR A 347 33.58 38.02 -20.34
N ALA A 348 33.06 37.01 -20.98
CA ALA A 348 31.93 37.12 -21.91
C ALA A 348 30.94 36.00 -21.64
N LYS A 349 29.67 36.34 -21.49
CA LYS A 349 28.58 35.39 -21.36
C LYS A 349 27.86 35.29 -22.70
N LEU A 350 27.87 34.08 -23.25
CA LEU A 350 27.22 33.80 -24.51
C LEU A 350 25.93 33.01 -24.29
N SER A 351 25.00 33.20 -25.21
CA SER A 351 23.76 32.43 -25.31
C SER A 351 23.61 31.95 -26.75
N PHE A 352 23.02 30.75 -26.91
CA PHE A 352 22.75 30.16 -28.23
C PHE A 352 21.51 29.27 -28.18
N SER A 353 20.97 28.94 -29.34
CA SER A 353 19.85 28.01 -29.49
C SER A 353 20.35 26.59 -29.69
N LYS A 354 19.58 25.62 -29.22
CA LYS A 354 19.85 24.18 -29.42
C LYS A 354 19.82 23.87 -30.91
N PRO A 355 20.59 22.86 -31.39
CA PRO A 355 20.50 22.39 -32.76
C PRO A 355 19.11 21.82 -33.06
N ASP A 356 18.68 21.87 -34.33
CA ASP A 356 17.40 21.35 -34.79
C ASP A 356 17.34 19.81 -34.71
N SER A 357 18.48 19.14 -34.91
CA SER A 357 18.63 17.70 -34.73
C SER A 357 19.66 17.38 -33.67
N HIS A 358 19.32 16.48 -32.77
CA HIS A 358 20.24 15.90 -31.79
C HIS A 358 20.88 14.59 -32.28
N GLY A 359 20.62 14.17 -33.54
CA GLY A 359 21.16 12.94 -34.12
C GLY A 359 20.54 11.64 -33.60
N GLY A 360 19.32 11.71 -32.98
CA GLY A 360 18.66 10.54 -32.41
C GLY A 360 19.12 10.19 -30.97
N VAL A 361 20.25 10.74 -30.52
CA VAL A 361 20.84 10.48 -29.20
C VAL A 361 20.91 11.79 -28.42
N PRO A 362 20.60 11.81 -27.10
CA PRO A 362 20.63 13.04 -26.33
C PRO A 362 21.98 13.76 -26.37
N ILE A 363 21.91 15.08 -26.43
CA ILE A 363 23.11 15.93 -26.29
C ILE A 363 23.62 15.81 -24.87
N HIS A 364 24.93 15.60 -24.70
CA HIS A 364 25.59 15.51 -23.42
C HIS A 364 26.04 16.89 -22.93
N HIS A 365 26.68 17.68 -23.82
CA HIS A 365 27.17 19.01 -23.53
C HIS A 365 27.36 19.79 -24.83
N TYR A 366 27.62 21.10 -24.68
CA TYR A 366 28.08 21.95 -25.77
C TYR A 366 29.56 22.26 -25.62
N GLN A 367 30.28 22.28 -26.70
CA GLN A 367 31.65 22.71 -26.79
C GLN A 367 31.68 24.10 -27.41
N VAL A 368 32.29 25.05 -26.70
CA VAL A 368 32.54 26.41 -27.18
C VAL A 368 34.00 26.55 -27.43
N ASP A 369 34.37 26.78 -28.66
CA ASP A 369 35.73 27.11 -29.05
C ASP A 369 35.89 28.63 -29.13
N VAL A 370 36.89 29.15 -28.46
CA VAL A 370 37.21 30.56 -28.45
C VAL A 370 38.70 30.77 -28.79
N LYS A 371 39.01 31.72 -29.67
CA LYS A 371 40.37 32.14 -29.96
C LYS A 371 40.43 33.65 -30.15
N GLU A 372 41.59 34.21 -29.91
CA GLU A 372 41.91 35.58 -30.33
C GLU A 372 42.04 35.62 -31.87
N VAL A 373 41.59 36.69 -32.51
CA VAL A 373 41.70 36.86 -33.95
C VAL A 373 43.14 36.77 -34.43
N ALA A 374 44.10 37.25 -33.60
CA ALA A 374 45.53 37.18 -33.86
C ALA A 374 46.16 35.79 -33.62
N SER A 375 45.44 34.85 -33.05
CA SER A 375 45.92 33.50 -32.69
C SER A 375 45.37 32.44 -33.63
N GLU A 376 46.17 31.43 -33.94
CA GLU A 376 45.73 30.28 -34.71
C GLU A 376 45.11 29.15 -33.87
N THR A 377 45.28 29.20 -32.53
CA THR A 377 44.86 28.12 -31.62
C THR A 377 43.52 28.37 -30.95
N TRP A 378 42.62 27.38 -31.05
CA TRP A 378 41.33 27.40 -30.35
C TRP A 378 41.47 26.87 -28.92
N LYS A 379 40.94 27.62 -27.95
CA LYS A 379 40.74 27.20 -26.60
C LYS A 379 39.33 26.62 -26.46
N ILE A 380 39.21 25.42 -25.86
CA ILE A 380 37.95 24.71 -25.73
C ILE A 380 37.38 24.94 -24.35
N VAL A 381 36.12 25.35 -24.31
CA VAL A 381 35.31 25.47 -23.07
C VAL A 381 34.06 24.60 -23.22
N ARG A 382 33.77 23.77 -22.21
CA ARG A 382 32.60 22.90 -22.22
C ARG A 382 31.51 23.46 -21.31
N SER A 383 30.24 23.37 -21.75
CA SER A 383 29.09 23.71 -20.94
C SER A 383 28.88 22.71 -19.81
N HIS A 384 28.23 23.13 -18.74
CA HIS A 384 27.72 22.20 -17.72
C HIS A 384 26.45 21.52 -18.25
N GLY A 385 26.60 20.28 -18.73
CA GLY A 385 25.49 19.53 -19.34
C GLY A 385 24.89 20.26 -20.55
N VAL A 386 23.57 20.26 -20.67
CA VAL A 386 22.81 20.79 -21.82
C VAL A 386 22.45 22.28 -21.71
N GLN A 387 23.17 23.06 -20.90
CA GLN A 387 22.93 24.50 -20.77
C GLN A 387 23.36 25.25 -22.03
N THR A 388 22.49 26.15 -22.50
CA THR A 388 22.72 26.98 -23.70
C THR A 388 23.25 28.38 -23.39
N MET A 389 23.70 28.57 -22.16
CA MET A 389 24.44 29.76 -21.70
C MET A 389 25.78 29.33 -21.14
N VAL A 390 26.86 29.94 -21.61
CA VAL A 390 28.23 29.65 -21.18
C VAL A 390 28.95 30.95 -20.87
N VAL A 391 29.70 30.97 -19.79
CA VAL A 391 30.55 32.09 -19.40
C VAL A 391 32.00 31.75 -19.79
N LEU A 392 32.58 32.57 -20.65
CA LEU A 392 33.98 32.55 -20.98
C LEU A 392 34.68 33.46 -19.96
N SER A 393 35.75 32.96 -19.33
CA SER A 393 36.55 33.70 -18.33
C SER A 393 38.00 33.69 -18.73
N ASN A 394 38.80 34.55 -18.05
CA ASN A 394 40.22 34.73 -18.30
C ASN A 394 40.49 35.16 -19.77
N LEU A 395 39.70 36.08 -20.26
CA LEU A 395 39.91 36.76 -21.54
C LEU A 395 40.84 37.98 -21.30
N GLU A 396 41.60 38.35 -22.31
CA GLU A 396 42.39 39.57 -22.29
C GLU A 396 41.51 40.80 -22.56
N PRO A 397 41.69 41.88 -21.85
CA PRO A 397 40.93 43.13 -22.09
C PRO A 397 41.24 43.75 -23.45
N ASN A 398 40.29 44.48 -24.01
CA ASN A 398 40.40 45.18 -25.30
C ASN A 398 40.88 44.30 -26.44
N THR A 399 40.49 43.01 -26.40
CA THR A 399 40.97 41.99 -27.37
C THR A 399 39.78 41.43 -28.14
N THR A 400 39.98 41.25 -29.46
CA THR A 400 38.92 40.68 -30.35
C THR A 400 39.05 39.15 -30.40
N TYR A 401 37.92 38.49 -30.13
CA TYR A 401 37.79 37.04 -30.10
C TYR A 401 36.85 36.52 -31.15
N GLU A 402 37.15 35.38 -31.68
CA GLU A 402 36.25 34.54 -32.48
C GLU A 402 35.73 33.39 -31.60
N ILE A 403 34.42 33.12 -31.73
CA ILE A 403 33.78 31.99 -31.06
C ILE A 403 32.94 31.16 -32.04
N ARG A 404 32.87 29.87 -31.76
CA ARG A 404 31.98 28.94 -32.42
C ARG A 404 31.52 27.88 -31.43
N VAL A 405 30.33 27.32 -31.64
CA VAL A 405 29.71 26.37 -30.70
C VAL A 405 29.36 25.10 -31.48
N ALA A 406 29.66 23.94 -30.89
CA ALA A 406 29.21 22.63 -31.36
C ALA A 406 28.44 21.91 -30.25
N ALA A 407 27.47 21.10 -30.64
CA ALA A 407 26.79 20.18 -29.73
C ALA A 407 27.48 18.81 -29.76
N VAL A 408 27.53 18.11 -28.65
CA VAL A 408 28.17 16.80 -28.51
C VAL A 408 27.17 15.80 -27.92
N ASN A 409 26.91 14.71 -28.64
CA ASN A 409 26.12 13.58 -28.17
C ASN A 409 27.01 12.33 -27.92
N GLY A 410 26.38 11.17 -27.67
CA GLY A 410 27.12 9.91 -27.47
C GLY A 410 27.91 9.40 -28.68
N LYS A 411 27.45 9.74 -29.89
CA LYS A 411 28.17 9.37 -31.12
C LYS A 411 29.39 10.27 -31.37
N GLY A 412 29.29 11.55 -31.01
CA GLY A 412 30.40 12.48 -31.22
C GLY A 412 29.99 13.95 -31.23
N GLN A 413 30.94 14.77 -31.66
CA GLN A 413 30.77 16.19 -31.86
C GLN A 413 30.12 16.45 -33.22
N GLY A 414 29.08 17.28 -33.22
CA GLY A 414 28.42 17.76 -34.43
C GLY A 414 29.10 18.98 -35.07
N ASP A 415 28.44 19.53 -36.04
CA ASP A 415 28.94 20.70 -36.77
C ASP A 415 28.98 21.96 -35.89
N TYR A 416 29.95 22.81 -36.16
CA TYR A 416 30.05 24.09 -35.50
C TYR A 416 29.00 25.10 -36.03
N SER A 417 28.58 25.99 -35.13
CA SER A 417 27.84 27.19 -35.51
C SER A 417 28.65 28.10 -36.44
N LYS A 418 28.01 29.09 -37.05
CA LYS A 418 28.73 30.22 -37.63
C LYS A 418 29.64 30.86 -36.59
N ILE A 419 30.79 31.36 -37.05
CA ILE A 419 31.71 32.12 -36.18
C ILE A 419 31.08 33.45 -35.86
N GLU A 420 31.07 33.78 -34.55
CA GLU A 420 30.71 35.09 -34.04
C GLU A 420 31.94 35.79 -33.49
N ILE A 421 32.01 37.10 -33.69
CA ILE A 421 33.15 37.94 -33.31
C ILE A 421 32.68 38.94 -32.24
N PHE A 422 33.47 39.06 -31.16
CA PHE A 422 33.25 40.09 -30.14
C PHE A 422 34.57 40.64 -29.66
N GLN A 423 34.54 41.83 -29.07
CA GLN A 423 35.68 42.48 -28.45
C GLN A 423 35.41 42.74 -26.96
N THR A 424 36.32 42.29 -26.10
CA THR A 424 36.23 42.54 -24.66
C THR A 424 36.39 44.05 -24.38
N LEU A 425 35.82 44.51 -23.27
CA LEU A 425 35.91 45.91 -22.87
C LEU A 425 37.35 46.31 -22.55
N PRO A 426 37.73 47.59 -22.78
CA PRO A 426 39.02 48.09 -22.34
C PRO A 426 39.09 48.15 -20.82
N VAL A 427 40.31 48.06 -20.29
CA VAL A 427 40.57 48.18 -18.86
C VAL A 427 40.14 49.58 -18.39
N ARG A 428 39.48 49.67 -17.26
CA ARG A 428 39.03 50.91 -16.63
C ARG A 428 39.26 50.91 -15.12
N GLU A 429 38.94 52.00 -14.49
CA GLU A 429 38.93 52.12 -13.04
C GLU A 429 37.96 51.13 -12.42
N PRO A 430 38.21 50.67 -11.18
CA PRO A 430 37.30 49.74 -10.49
C PRO A 430 35.95 50.36 -10.23
N SER A 431 34.94 49.50 -10.09
CA SER A 431 33.62 49.93 -9.56
C SER A 431 33.68 50.14 -8.05
N PRO A 432 32.86 51.06 -7.48
CA PRO A 432 32.82 51.28 -6.05
C PRO A 432 32.56 50.00 -5.27
N PRO A 433 33.30 49.68 -4.19
CA PRO A 433 33.09 48.49 -3.40
C PRO A 433 31.79 48.56 -2.59
N SER A 434 31.13 47.44 -2.36
CA SER A 434 29.99 47.38 -1.43
C SER A 434 30.49 47.15 0.00
N ILE A 435 29.88 47.83 0.97
CA ILE A 435 30.31 47.88 2.36
C ILE A 435 29.19 47.42 3.29
N HIS A 436 29.53 46.53 4.21
CA HIS A 436 28.67 46.15 5.33
C HIS A 436 29.48 46.27 6.63
N GLY A 437 28.87 46.84 7.67
CA GLY A 437 29.57 47.09 8.92
C GLY A 437 28.89 46.46 10.13
N GLN A 438 29.68 46.06 11.12
CA GLN A 438 29.19 45.62 12.41
C GLN A 438 30.14 46.02 13.54
N PRO A 439 29.64 46.31 14.75
CA PRO A 439 30.49 46.56 15.91
C PRO A 439 31.39 45.36 16.19
N SER A 440 32.64 45.65 16.50
CA SER A 440 33.61 44.65 16.92
C SER A 440 33.95 44.79 18.41
N SER A 441 34.80 43.94 18.95
CA SER A 441 35.15 43.98 20.38
C SER A 441 35.84 45.34 20.75
N GLY A 442 35.47 45.92 21.89
CA GLY A 442 36.04 47.16 22.38
C GLY A 442 35.60 48.38 21.59
N LYS A 443 36.51 49.34 21.38
CA LYS A 443 36.29 50.56 20.64
C LYS A 443 36.61 50.39 19.15
N SER A 444 36.16 49.34 18.55
CA SER A 444 36.43 49.03 17.14
C SER A 444 35.17 48.71 16.36
N PHE A 445 35.21 48.95 15.04
CA PHE A 445 34.13 48.63 14.11
C PHE A 445 34.70 47.90 12.90
N LYS A 446 34.11 46.77 12.56
CA LYS A 446 34.52 45.94 11.43
C LYS A 446 33.67 46.31 10.21
N LEU A 447 34.31 46.71 9.13
CA LEU A 447 33.75 46.91 7.82
C LEU A 447 34.11 45.74 6.92
N SER A 448 33.15 44.99 6.44
CA SER A 448 33.33 43.95 5.42
C SER A 448 33.21 44.61 4.05
N ILE A 449 34.15 44.34 3.16
CA ILE A 449 34.20 44.85 1.79
C ILE A 449 33.83 43.75 0.84
N THR A 450 32.81 43.95 0.04
CA THR A 450 32.50 43.07 -1.06
C THR A 450 33.04 43.69 -2.35
N LYS A 451 34.01 42.99 -2.96
CA LYS A 451 34.61 43.37 -4.22
C LYS A 451 33.52 43.39 -5.31
N GLN A 452 33.48 44.47 -6.06
CA GLN A 452 32.66 44.62 -7.28
C GLN A 452 33.57 44.38 -8.51
N ASP A 453 33.16 44.87 -9.69
CA ASP A 453 33.97 44.79 -10.90
C ASP A 453 35.29 45.56 -10.72
N ASP A 454 36.42 44.89 -10.98
CA ASP A 454 37.77 45.47 -10.82
C ASP A 454 38.23 46.28 -12.03
N GLY A 455 37.37 46.43 -13.02
CA GLY A 455 37.68 47.19 -14.23
C GLY A 455 38.63 46.46 -15.19
N GLY A 456 38.82 45.14 -14.98
CA GLY A 456 39.75 44.32 -15.78
C GLY A 456 41.22 44.42 -15.35
N ALA A 457 41.47 45.02 -14.22
CA ALA A 457 42.80 45.04 -13.59
C ALA A 457 42.65 44.82 -12.06
N PRO A 458 43.52 43.96 -11.45
CA PRO A 458 43.41 43.63 -10.05
C PRO A 458 43.37 44.89 -9.17
N ILE A 459 42.53 44.91 -8.15
CA ILE A 459 42.48 45.92 -7.13
C ILE A 459 43.79 45.82 -6.33
N LEU A 460 44.57 46.89 -6.33
CA LEU A 460 45.85 46.98 -5.63
C LEU A 460 45.65 47.34 -4.16
N GLU A 461 44.83 48.34 -3.89
CA GLU A 461 44.56 48.83 -2.54
C GLU A 461 43.14 49.39 -2.42
N TYR A 462 42.63 49.42 -1.18
CA TYR A 462 41.48 50.24 -0.79
C TYR A 462 41.96 51.43 0.03
N ILE A 463 41.49 52.63 -0.32
CA ILE A 463 41.71 53.84 0.45
C ILE A 463 40.48 54.07 1.30
N VAL A 464 40.66 54.06 2.61
CA VAL A 464 39.61 54.22 3.60
C VAL A 464 39.79 55.54 4.28
N LYS A 465 38.86 56.48 4.06
CA LYS A 465 38.79 57.73 4.76
C LYS A 465 37.64 57.68 5.74
N TYR A 466 37.85 58.09 6.97
CA TYR A 466 36.78 58.11 7.95
C TYR A 466 36.89 59.31 8.88
N ARG A 467 35.76 59.85 9.34
CA ARG A 467 35.68 60.97 10.28
C ARG A 467 34.56 60.76 11.28
N SER A 468 34.68 61.46 12.42
CA SER A 468 33.55 61.63 13.35
C SER A 468 32.62 62.70 12.83
N LYS A 469 31.28 62.49 12.94
CA LYS A 469 30.27 63.50 12.53
C LYS A 469 30.33 64.79 13.33
N ASP A 470 30.97 64.79 14.49
CA ASP A 470 31.14 65.99 15.33
C ASP A 470 32.37 66.82 14.98
N LYS A 471 33.28 66.32 14.10
CA LYS A 471 34.49 66.99 13.63
C LYS A 471 34.53 66.98 12.11
N GLU A 472 33.83 67.89 11.48
CA GLU A 472 33.60 67.90 10.03
C GLU A 472 34.87 68.01 9.18
N ASP A 473 35.96 68.60 9.69
CA ASP A 473 37.14 68.92 8.89
C ASP A 473 38.32 67.94 9.05
N GLN A 474 38.22 66.87 9.85
CA GLN A 474 39.33 65.98 10.13
C GLN A 474 39.13 64.55 9.64
N TRP A 475 39.50 64.31 8.38
CA TRP A 475 39.53 62.96 7.81
C TRP A 475 40.80 62.23 8.23
N LEU A 476 40.61 60.96 8.69
CA LEU A 476 41.68 59.99 8.90
C LEU A 476 41.72 59.06 7.70
N GLU A 477 42.92 58.77 7.19
CA GLU A 477 43.10 57.91 6.03
C GLU A 477 43.85 56.62 6.43
N LYS A 478 43.38 55.47 5.90
CA LYS A 478 44.00 54.19 6.07
C LYS A 478 44.04 53.43 4.73
N LYS A 479 45.21 52.98 4.32
CA LYS A 479 45.37 52.15 3.10
C LYS A 479 45.34 50.68 3.48
N VAL A 480 44.62 49.90 2.72
CA VAL A 480 44.46 48.46 2.94
C VAL A 480 44.68 47.72 1.62
N GLN A 481 45.44 46.62 1.65
CA GLN A 481 45.74 45.85 0.45
C GLN A 481 44.45 45.29 -0.22
N GLY A 482 44.40 45.26 -1.54
CA GLY A 482 43.27 44.88 -2.33
C GLY A 482 42.78 43.43 -2.18
N ASN A 483 43.57 42.59 -1.53
CA ASN A 483 43.21 41.19 -1.22
C ASN A 483 42.45 41.01 0.11
N LYS A 484 42.27 42.11 0.88
CA LYS A 484 41.53 42.06 2.15
C LYS A 484 40.04 42.21 1.91
N ASP A 485 39.24 41.40 2.58
CA ASP A 485 37.79 41.38 2.55
C ASP A 485 37.13 42.14 3.72
N HIS A 486 37.95 42.63 4.66
CA HIS A 486 37.49 43.43 5.78
C HIS A 486 38.54 44.40 6.29
N ILE A 487 38.06 45.46 6.95
CA ILE A 487 38.84 46.51 7.60
C ILE A 487 38.34 46.66 9.03
N ILE A 488 39.25 46.84 9.96
CA ILE A 488 38.89 47.15 11.33
C ILE A 488 39.31 48.59 11.59
N LEU A 489 38.34 49.44 11.93
CA LEU A 489 38.54 50.78 12.44
C LEU A 489 38.66 50.68 13.96
N GLU A 490 39.76 51.22 14.50
CA GLU A 490 40.09 51.10 15.91
C GLU A 490 40.08 52.50 16.58
N HIS A 491 40.14 52.49 17.91
CA HIS A 491 40.20 53.70 18.73
C HIS A 491 38.99 54.64 18.59
N LEU A 492 37.86 54.15 18.21
CA LEU A 492 36.61 54.88 18.06
C LEU A 492 36.03 55.27 19.42
N GLN A 493 35.22 56.33 19.46
CA GLN A 493 34.54 56.77 20.67
C GLN A 493 33.16 56.14 20.78
N TRP A 494 32.74 55.77 21.98
CA TRP A 494 31.42 55.23 22.26
C TRP A 494 30.32 56.29 21.96
N THR A 495 29.16 55.87 21.47
CA THR A 495 28.01 56.70 21.14
C THR A 495 28.21 57.70 20.02
N MET A 496 29.37 57.70 19.37
CA MET A 496 29.74 58.63 18.34
C MET A 496 29.34 58.12 16.95
N GLY A 497 28.81 58.99 16.10
CA GLY A 497 28.56 58.71 14.68
C GLY A 497 29.80 58.91 13.83
N TYR A 498 30.02 58.01 12.90
CA TYR A 498 31.13 58.04 11.94
C TYR A 498 30.63 57.95 10.51
N GLU A 499 31.31 58.67 9.63
CA GLU A 499 31.18 58.59 8.18
C GLU A 499 32.50 57.96 7.65
N VAL A 500 32.35 56.95 6.78
CA VAL A 500 33.44 56.25 6.13
C VAL A 500 33.29 56.31 4.63
N GLN A 501 34.34 56.64 3.91
CA GLN A 501 34.44 56.60 2.46
C GLN A 501 35.48 55.59 2.06
N ILE A 502 35.12 54.59 1.22
CA ILE A 502 36.04 53.57 0.73
C ILE A 502 36.11 53.70 -0.78
N THR A 503 37.33 53.82 -1.28
CA THR A 503 37.66 53.89 -2.69
C THR A 503 38.53 52.70 -3.05
N ALA A 504 38.19 51.95 -4.11
CA ALA A 504 39.05 50.92 -4.67
C ALA A 504 40.02 51.51 -5.68
N ALA A 505 41.24 51.00 -5.74
CA ALA A 505 42.26 51.45 -6.68
C ALA A 505 42.85 50.29 -7.47
N ASN A 506 42.93 50.39 -8.77
CA ASN A 506 43.70 49.56 -9.66
C ASN A 506 44.86 50.37 -10.32
N ARG A 507 45.51 49.79 -11.30
CA ARG A 507 46.63 50.44 -11.99
C ARG A 507 46.23 51.68 -12.84
N LEU A 508 44.92 51.83 -13.14
CA LEU A 508 44.44 52.92 -14.00
C LEU A 508 43.89 54.08 -13.21
N GLY A 509 43.36 53.86 -12.01
CA GLY A 509 42.81 54.93 -11.24
C GLY A 509 41.99 54.43 -10.05
N TYR A 510 41.14 55.30 -9.56
CA TYR A 510 40.36 55.14 -8.34
C TYR A 510 38.87 55.04 -8.70
N SER A 511 38.14 54.18 -7.99
CA SER A 511 36.68 54.15 -8.09
C SER A 511 36.05 55.42 -7.48
N GLU A 512 34.82 55.68 -7.80
CA GLU A 512 34.02 56.57 -6.96
C GLU A 512 33.95 56.07 -5.52
N PRO A 513 33.95 56.95 -4.51
CA PRO A 513 33.92 56.55 -3.11
C PRO A 513 32.53 56.00 -2.73
N THR A 514 32.52 54.84 -2.07
CA THR A 514 31.32 54.34 -1.37
C THR A 514 31.28 54.94 0.02
N VAL A 515 30.17 55.59 0.35
CA VAL A 515 29.94 56.20 1.66
C VAL A 515 29.15 55.25 2.54
N TYR A 516 29.65 55.05 3.77
CA TYR A 516 28.98 54.24 4.77
C TYR A 516 28.95 54.97 6.12
N GLU A 517 27.78 55.06 6.72
CA GLU A 517 27.62 55.71 8.02
C GLU A 517 27.27 54.69 9.09
N PHE A 518 27.83 54.84 10.26
CA PHE A 518 27.50 54.03 11.42
C PHE A 518 27.64 54.79 12.72
N SER A 519 27.01 54.29 13.77
CA SER A 519 27.18 54.80 15.13
C SER A 519 27.70 53.74 16.05
N MET A 520 28.68 54.11 16.89
CA MET A 520 29.21 53.19 17.89
C MET A 520 28.17 52.98 19.01
N PRO A 521 28.01 51.73 19.47
CA PRO A 521 27.13 51.42 20.58
C PRO A 521 27.54 52.15 21.87
N PRO A 522 26.66 52.30 22.86
CA PRO A 522 27.01 52.85 24.16
C PRO A 522 28.07 51.96 24.84
N LYS A 523 28.87 52.62 25.68
CA LYS A 523 29.92 51.89 26.47
C LYS A 523 29.23 50.76 27.23
N PRO A 524 29.73 49.51 27.11
CA PRO A 524 29.17 48.41 27.85
C PRO A 524 29.21 48.72 29.35
N ASN A 525 28.07 48.76 30.00
CA ASN A 525 28.04 48.80 31.45
C ASN A 525 28.65 47.48 31.93
N ILE A 526 29.77 47.56 32.63
CA ILE A 526 30.29 46.44 33.36
C ILE A 526 29.28 46.18 34.47
N ILE A 527 28.39 45.24 34.23
CA ILE A 527 27.54 44.71 35.28
C ILE A 527 28.54 44.06 36.26
N LYS A 528 28.76 44.73 37.40
CA LYS A 528 29.45 44.07 38.51
C LYS A 528 28.61 42.85 38.83
N ASP A 529 29.13 41.69 38.56
CA ASP A 529 28.54 40.39 38.84
C ASP A 529 28.39 40.17 40.36
N THR A 530 27.49 40.97 40.96
CA THR A 530 27.10 40.76 42.37
C THR A 530 25.59 40.53 42.41
N LEU A 531 25.16 39.26 42.34
CA LEU A 531 23.78 38.91 42.32
C LEU A 531 23.16 38.76 43.73
N PHE A 532 23.96 38.62 44.78
CA PHE A 532 23.53 38.56 46.19
C PHE A 532 24.65 38.97 47.11
N ASN A 533 24.49 40.06 47.89
CA ASN A 533 25.33 40.48 49.04
C ASN A 533 26.84 40.18 48.95
N GLY A 534 27.49 40.57 47.84
CA GLY A 534 28.94 40.47 47.75
C GLY A 534 29.51 39.17 47.17
N LEU A 535 28.68 38.22 46.77
CA LEU A 535 29.12 36.99 46.12
C LEU A 535 29.05 37.15 44.58
N GLY A 536 30.18 36.93 43.90
CA GLY A 536 30.27 36.95 42.44
C GLY A 536 29.48 35.81 41.79
N LEU A 537 29.05 35.99 40.51
CA LEU A 537 28.29 35.00 39.73
C LEU A 537 28.90 33.59 39.76
N GLY A 538 30.25 33.48 39.78
CA GLY A 538 30.96 32.21 39.89
C GLY A 538 30.71 31.48 41.22
N ALA A 539 30.58 32.26 42.35
CA ALA A 539 30.29 31.67 43.67
C ALA A 539 28.83 31.21 43.76
N VAL A 540 27.86 31.92 43.13
CA VAL A 540 26.47 31.54 43.08
C VAL A 540 26.29 30.28 42.23
N ILE A 541 26.95 30.18 41.08
CA ILE A 541 26.96 28.97 40.24
C ILE A 541 27.64 27.82 41.00
N GLY A 542 28.74 28.06 41.70
CA GLY A 542 29.41 27.05 42.52
C GLY A 542 28.53 26.52 43.64
N LEU A 543 27.81 27.37 44.38
CA LEU A 543 26.85 26.98 45.39
C LEU A 543 25.65 26.23 44.81
N GLY A 544 25.16 26.64 43.62
CA GLY A 544 24.09 25.96 42.93
C GLY A 544 24.46 24.54 42.50
N VAL A 545 25.71 24.38 41.95
CA VAL A 545 26.25 23.06 41.58
C VAL A 545 26.47 22.19 42.81
N ALA A 546 26.98 22.75 43.92
CA ALA A 546 27.17 22.02 45.18
C ALA A 546 25.85 21.56 45.78
N ALA A 547 24.80 22.40 45.75
CA ALA A 547 23.45 22.02 46.17
C ALA A 547 22.86 20.92 45.31
N LEU A 548 23.05 20.97 44.00
CA LEU A 548 22.55 19.96 43.07
C LEU A 548 23.27 18.61 43.23
N LEU A 549 24.60 18.64 43.54
CA LEU A 549 25.34 17.44 43.87
C LEU A 549 24.90 16.83 45.20
N LEU A 550 24.58 17.66 46.19
CA LEU A 550 24.05 17.22 47.50
C LEU A 550 22.67 16.55 47.34
N ILE A 551 21.77 17.12 46.51
CA ILE A 551 20.48 16.54 46.16
C ILE A 551 20.67 15.19 45.44
N LEU A 552 21.60 15.09 44.52
CA LEU A 552 21.92 13.83 43.83
C LEU A 552 22.44 12.76 44.79
N VAL A 553 23.28 13.12 45.74
CA VAL A 553 23.77 12.19 46.78
C VAL A 553 22.65 11.75 47.70
N VAL A 554 21.77 12.66 48.12
CA VAL A 554 20.62 12.34 48.97
C VAL A 554 19.62 11.44 48.20
N THR A 555 19.37 11.71 46.94
CA THR A 555 18.51 10.86 46.12
C THR A 555 19.17 9.50 45.84
N ASP A 556 20.47 9.43 45.67
CA ASP A 556 21.20 8.17 45.48
C ASP A 556 21.16 7.30 46.73
N VAL A 557 21.36 7.90 47.90
CA VAL A 557 21.24 7.23 49.20
C VAL A 557 19.79 6.78 49.45
N SER A 558 18.83 7.62 49.15
CA SER A 558 17.42 7.28 49.30
C SER A 558 16.99 6.14 48.37
N CYS A 559 17.45 6.15 47.13
CA CYS A 559 17.22 5.06 46.16
C CYS A 559 17.95 3.77 46.59
N PHE A 560 19.11 3.86 47.23
CA PHE A 560 19.82 2.70 47.75
C PHE A 560 18.99 2.00 48.85
N PHE A 561 18.37 2.77 49.78
CA PHE A 561 17.56 2.19 50.85
C PHE A 561 16.21 1.63 50.36
N ILE A 562 15.65 2.16 49.27
CA ILE A 562 14.32 1.74 48.75
C ILE A 562 14.43 0.60 47.73
N ARG A 563 15.50 0.55 46.89
CA ARG A 563 15.62 -0.40 45.77
C ARG A 563 16.94 -1.17 45.73
N GLN A 564 17.81 -1.06 46.70
CA GLN A 564 19.11 -1.73 46.77
C GLN A 564 20.07 -1.46 45.57
N CYS A 565 19.85 -0.37 44.82
CA CYS A 565 20.82 0.09 43.81
C CYS A 565 20.75 1.62 43.68
N GLY A 566 21.89 2.31 43.90
CA GLY A 566 21.98 3.75 43.77
C GLY A 566 22.18 4.19 42.31
N LEU A 567 21.76 5.41 41.98
CA LEU A 567 21.81 6.01 40.65
C LEU A 567 23.23 6.08 40.07
N LEU A 568 24.21 6.36 40.91
CA LEU A 568 25.64 6.40 40.55
C LEU A 568 26.17 5.02 40.14
N MET A 569 25.70 3.96 40.77
CA MET A 569 26.10 2.59 40.44
C MET A 569 25.52 2.10 39.09
N CYS A 570 24.37 2.62 38.69
CA CYS A 570 23.78 2.38 37.35
C CYS A 570 24.56 3.11 36.24
N ILE A 571 25.05 4.33 36.50
CA ILE A 571 25.81 5.12 35.53
C ILE A 571 27.21 4.54 35.32
N THR A 572 27.88 4.12 36.37
CA THR A 572 29.22 3.49 36.27
C THR A 572 29.17 2.11 35.61
N ARG A 573 28.08 1.35 35.80
CA ARG A 573 27.86 0.06 35.11
C ARG A 573 27.62 0.21 33.60
N ARG A 574 27.15 1.37 33.15
CA ARG A 574 26.93 1.69 31.74
C ARG A 574 28.19 2.23 31.03
N MET A 575 29.15 2.79 31.78
CA MET A 575 30.40 3.33 31.22
C MET A 575 31.58 2.37 31.27
N CYS A 576 31.59 1.36 32.13
CA CYS A 576 32.65 0.36 32.20
C CYS A 576 32.12 -0.99 31.80
N GLY A 577 32.11 -1.29 30.49
CA GLY A 577 31.85 -2.61 29.97
C GLY A 577 32.88 -3.63 30.45
N LYS A 578 32.51 -4.53 31.37
CA LYS A 578 33.17 -5.82 31.52
C LYS A 578 32.17 -6.90 31.93
N LYS A 579 32.22 -7.97 31.15
CA LYS A 579 31.45 -9.22 31.28
C LYS A 579 31.69 -9.91 32.63
N SER A 580 30.64 -10.38 33.26
CA SER A 580 30.63 -11.73 33.79
C SER A 580 29.17 -12.17 34.05
N GLY A 581 28.92 -13.42 33.75
CA GLY A 581 27.62 -14.01 33.56
C GLY A 581 26.88 -14.38 34.83
N SER A 582 25.69 -14.80 34.56
CA SER A 582 24.86 -15.79 35.25
C SER A 582 23.43 -15.31 35.51
N SER A 583 22.53 -15.95 34.79
CA SER A 583 21.25 -16.52 35.24
C SER A 583 20.16 -15.60 35.82
N GLY A 584 19.01 -15.61 35.13
CA GLY A 584 17.73 -15.26 35.72
C GLY A 584 16.75 -14.58 34.76
N LYS A 585 15.76 -15.33 34.32
CA LYS A 585 14.62 -14.92 33.48
C LYS A 585 13.83 -13.77 34.07
N SER A 586 13.49 -12.79 33.28
CA SER A 586 12.13 -12.23 33.21
C SER A 586 11.96 -11.32 32.00
N LYS A 587 10.81 -11.47 31.36
CA LYS A 587 10.32 -10.72 30.22
C LYS A 587 10.02 -9.28 30.63
N GLU A 588 10.47 -8.32 29.83
CA GLU A 588 9.82 -7.01 29.76
C GLU A 588 9.76 -6.51 28.32
N LEU A 589 8.58 -6.11 27.95
CA LEU A 589 8.22 -5.40 26.71
C LEU A 589 8.96 -4.05 26.68
N GLU A 590 9.62 -3.72 25.58
CA GLU A 590 10.03 -2.36 25.29
C GLU A 590 9.07 -1.74 24.25
N GLU A 591 8.33 -0.75 24.71
CA GLU A 591 7.63 0.21 23.85
C GLU A 591 8.65 1.20 23.25
N GLY A 592 8.70 1.25 21.94
CA GLY A 592 9.52 2.23 21.22
C GLY A 592 8.89 3.62 21.24
N LYS A 593 9.62 4.59 21.78
CA LYS A 593 9.31 6.02 21.65
C LYS A 593 9.96 6.59 20.39
N ALA A 594 9.12 7.06 19.48
CA ALA A 594 9.52 7.85 18.33
C ALA A 594 9.88 9.28 18.76
N ALA A 595 11.02 9.78 18.30
CA ALA A 595 11.42 11.18 18.46
C ALA A 595 10.79 12.01 17.33
N TYR A 596 9.99 13.01 17.69
CA TYR A 596 9.45 14.00 16.76
C TYR A 596 10.45 15.13 16.55
N LEU A 597 10.86 15.31 15.31
CA LEU A 597 11.43 16.57 14.83
C LEU A 597 10.26 17.43 14.33
N LYS A 598 10.17 18.62 14.89
CA LYS A 598 9.16 19.62 14.61
C LYS A 598 9.64 20.50 13.46
N ASP A 599 9.13 20.25 12.26
CA ASP A 599 9.06 21.29 11.23
C ASP A 599 7.72 21.16 10.48
N GLY A 600 7.16 22.31 10.18
CA GLY A 600 5.77 22.50 9.88
C GLY A 600 5.36 22.13 8.46
N SER A 601 5.07 20.89 8.18
CA SER A 601 4.17 20.50 7.10
C SER A 601 3.49 19.17 7.42
N LYS A 602 2.17 19.20 7.40
CA LYS A 602 1.30 18.06 7.69
C LYS A 602 1.17 17.18 6.45
N GLU A 603 1.90 16.06 6.40
CA GLU A 603 1.46 14.88 5.64
C GLU A 603 2.10 13.61 6.26
N PRO A 604 1.35 12.52 6.47
CA PRO A 604 1.88 11.31 7.08
C PRO A 604 2.60 10.44 6.04
N ILE A 605 3.84 10.10 6.36
CA ILE A 605 4.62 9.11 5.61
C ILE A 605 4.19 7.71 6.05
N VAL A 606 3.71 6.92 5.10
CA VAL A 606 3.44 5.49 5.29
C VAL A 606 4.72 4.73 5.02
N GLU A 607 5.33 4.17 6.06
CA GLU A 607 6.40 3.18 5.91
C GLU A 607 5.83 1.81 5.55
N MET A 608 6.19 1.31 4.38
CA MET A 608 6.01 -0.10 4.04
C MET A 608 7.14 -0.92 4.68
N ARG A 609 6.79 -1.82 5.59
CA ARG A 609 7.68 -2.89 6.05
C ARG A 609 7.69 -4.01 5.01
N THR A 610 8.86 -4.28 4.47
CA THR A 610 9.18 -5.54 3.82
C THR A 610 9.53 -6.56 4.90
N GLU A 611 8.82 -7.66 4.95
CA GLU A 611 9.19 -8.84 5.74
C GLU A 611 10.29 -9.59 5.00
N ASP A 612 11.49 -9.58 5.56
CA ASP A 612 12.57 -10.51 5.20
C ASP A 612 12.41 -11.79 5.99
N GLU A 613 12.34 -12.89 5.28
CA GLU A 613 12.34 -14.25 5.80
C GLU A 613 13.63 -14.51 6.60
N ARG A 614 13.47 -14.85 7.88
CA ARG A 614 14.53 -15.43 8.69
C ARG A 614 14.44 -16.96 8.64
N ILE A 615 15.39 -17.53 7.96
CA ILE A 615 15.76 -18.92 8.13
C ILE A 615 16.46 -19.06 9.48
N THR A 616 15.86 -19.77 10.40
CA THR A 616 16.50 -20.15 11.66
C THR A 616 17.15 -21.52 11.49
N ASN A 617 18.48 -21.52 11.55
CA ASN A 617 19.29 -22.72 11.81
C ASN A 617 19.11 -23.14 13.27
N HIS A 618 18.75 -24.39 13.48
CA HIS A 618 19.00 -25.08 14.73
C HIS A 618 20.10 -26.12 14.51
N GLU A 619 21.27 -25.84 15.10
CA GLU A 619 22.26 -26.85 15.44
C GLU A 619 21.89 -27.47 16.77
N ASP A 620 21.94 -28.79 16.84
CA ASP A 620 22.48 -29.50 17.98
C ASP A 620 22.84 -30.94 17.61
N GLY A 621 24.09 -31.26 17.69
CA GLY A 621 24.78 -32.18 18.61
C GLY A 621 24.86 -33.64 18.13
N SER A 622 25.83 -33.90 17.30
CA SER A 622 26.85 -35.01 17.28
C SER A 622 26.57 -36.33 18.02
N PRO A 623 27.37 -37.42 17.76
CA PRO A 623 27.95 -37.92 16.51
C PRO A 623 27.75 -39.45 16.33
N VAL A 624 28.28 -39.98 15.24
CA VAL A 624 28.97 -41.28 15.11
C VAL A 624 28.59 -42.09 13.87
N ASN A 625 29.63 -42.28 13.06
CA ASN A 625 29.99 -43.36 12.13
C ASN A 625 29.43 -43.39 10.69
N GLU A 626 30.36 -43.02 9.81
CA GLU A 626 30.58 -43.63 8.49
C GLU A 626 30.85 -45.13 8.58
N PRO A 627 30.75 -45.92 7.48
CA PRO A 627 31.51 -45.70 6.26
C PRO A 627 30.83 -46.15 4.94
N ASN A 628 31.33 -45.52 3.84
CA ASN A 628 31.64 -46.05 2.50
C ASN A 628 30.77 -47.12 1.84
N GLU A 629 30.31 -46.88 0.62
CA GLU A 629 30.93 -47.35 -0.64
C GLU A 629 30.00 -47.17 -1.87
N THR A 630 30.56 -46.51 -2.87
CA THR A 630 30.56 -46.83 -4.30
C THR A 630 29.26 -47.11 -5.08
N THR A 631 29.05 -46.20 -6.07
CA THR A 631 28.55 -46.35 -7.44
C THR A 631 28.51 -47.79 -8.03
N PRO A 632 27.80 -48.09 -9.16
CA PRO A 632 27.48 -47.26 -10.32
C PRO A 632 26.13 -47.52 -11.05
N LEU A 633 25.83 -46.63 -11.97
CA LEU A 633 25.14 -46.72 -13.27
C LEU A 633 24.65 -48.10 -13.74
N THR A 634 23.38 -48.15 -14.19
CA THR A 634 22.99 -48.80 -15.46
C THR A 634 21.59 -48.37 -15.91
N GLU A 635 21.52 -47.84 -17.11
CA GLU A 635 20.40 -47.90 -18.07
C GLU A 635 20.35 -49.31 -18.69
N PRO A 636 19.43 -49.56 -19.66
CA PRO A 636 17.97 -49.68 -19.69
C PRO A 636 17.55 -51.05 -20.20
N GLU A 637 16.30 -51.45 -20.06
CA GLU A 637 15.80 -52.60 -20.84
C GLU A 637 14.45 -52.34 -21.51
N LYS A 638 14.46 -52.76 -22.77
CA LYS A 638 13.43 -52.78 -23.79
C LYS A 638 12.55 -54.01 -23.72
N LEU A 639 11.23 -53.82 -24.01
CA LEU A 639 10.32 -54.63 -24.84
C LEU A 639 9.95 -56.07 -24.37
N PRO A 640 8.79 -56.64 -24.73
CA PRO A 640 8.38 -56.79 -26.13
C PRO A 640 6.90 -56.63 -26.49
N LEU A 641 6.70 -56.42 -27.77
CA LEU A 641 5.51 -56.50 -28.61
C LEU A 641 4.77 -57.85 -28.53
N LYS A 642 3.44 -57.82 -28.73
CA LYS A 642 2.70 -58.84 -29.48
C LYS A 642 1.65 -58.23 -30.38
N GLU A 643 1.76 -58.54 -31.65
CA GLU A 643 0.82 -58.38 -32.75
C GLU A 643 -0.43 -59.26 -32.58
N GLU A 644 -1.58 -58.80 -33.06
CA GLU A 644 -2.39 -59.57 -34.03
C GLU A 644 -3.49 -58.68 -34.64
N ASN A 645 -3.35 -58.46 -35.92
CA ASN A 645 -4.23 -58.55 -37.09
C ASN A 645 -5.75 -58.29 -37.00
N GLY A 646 -6.20 -57.43 -37.90
CA GLY A 646 -7.59 -57.42 -38.38
C GLY A 646 -7.92 -56.20 -39.23
N LYS A 647 -7.79 -56.33 -40.54
CA LYS A 647 -8.12 -55.40 -41.62
C LYS A 647 -9.57 -54.89 -41.52
N GLU A 648 -9.79 -53.63 -41.88
CA GLU A 648 -10.58 -53.24 -43.06
C GLU A 648 -10.46 -51.75 -43.40
N VAL A 649 -10.29 -51.53 -44.67
CA VAL A 649 -10.10 -50.26 -45.38
C VAL A 649 -11.45 -49.62 -45.65
N LEU A 650 -11.62 -48.32 -45.44
CA LEU A 650 -12.41 -47.47 -46.31
C LEU A 650 -11.94 -46.02 -46.25
N ASN A 651 -11.79 -45.46 -47.43
CA ASN A 651 -11.14 -44.24 -47.81
C ASN A 651 -12.12 -43.01 -47.67
N PRO A 652 -11.63 -41.79 -47.66
CA PRO A 652 -12.37 -40.59 -47.28
C PRO A 652 -13.08 -39.97 -48.49
N GLU A 653 -14.30 -39.51 -48.29
CA GLU A 653 -14.96 -38.58 -49.19
C GLU A 653 -14.78 -37.14 -48.74
N ALA A 654 -14.24 -36.36 -49.66
CA ALA A 654 -14.12 -34.92 -49.63
C ALA A 654 -15.52 -34.31 -49.87
N ILE A 655 -15.89 -33.34 -49.07
CA ILE A 655 -17.05 -32.46 -49.33
C ILE A 655 -16.48 -31.08 -49.70
N GLU A 656 -16.57 -30.76 -50.99
CA GLU A 656 -16.44 -29.42 -51.54
C GLU A 656 -17.72 -28.62 -51.15
N ILE A 657 -17.54 -27.45 -50.57
CA ILE A 657 -18.57 -26.44 -50.47
C ILE A 657 -18.27 -25.34 -51.48
N LYS A 658 -19.10 -25.24 -52.47
CA LYS A 658 -19.16 -24.18 -53.48
C LYS A 658 -19.60 -22.87 -52.86
N VAL A 659 -18.81 -21.83 -53.08
CA VAL A 659 -19.17 -20.43 -52.91
C VAL A 659 -19.99 -20.01 -54.14
N SER A 660 -21.21 -19.53 -53.96
CA SER A 660 -21.95 -18.79 -54.97
C SER A 660 -21.99 -17.31 -54.60
N ASN A 661 -21.35 -16.51 -55.43
CA ASN A 661 -21.53 -15.07 -55.53
C ASN A 661 -22.88 -14.77 -56.13
N ASP A 662 -23.73 -14.01 -55.48
CA ASP A 662 -24.77 -13.25 -56.13
C ASP A 662 -24.66 -11.77 -55.76
N ILE A 663 -24.33 -11.03 -56.83
CA ILE A 663 -24.35 -9.57 -56.93
C ILE A 663 -25.81 -9.14 -57.13
N ILE A 664 -26.31 -8.26 -56.26
CA ILE A 664 -27.47 -7.41 -56.62
C ILE A 664 -27.09 -5.95 -56.34
N GLN A 665 -26.92 -5.22 -57.45
CA GLN A 665 -27.03 -3.76 -57.56
C GLN A 665 -28.49 -3.32 -57.45
N SER A 666 -28.70 -2.20 -56.75
CA SER A 666 -29.65 -1.10 -57.15
C SER A 666 -29.79 -0.17 -55.95
N LYS A 667 -29.54 0.98 -56.08
CA LYS A 667 -29.97 2.26 -56.65
C LYS A 667 -30.00 3.33 -55.58
N GLU A 668 -29.30 4.38 -55.87
CA GLU A 668 -29.47 5.72 -55.29
C GLU A 668 -30.96 6.16 -55.40
N ASP A 669 -31.41 6.87 -54.40
CA ASP A 669 -32.30 8.03 -54.60
C ASP A 669 -32.15 9.02 -53.42
N ASP A 670 -31.93 10.25 -53.84
CA ASP A 670 -31.92 11.52 -53.11
C ASP A 670 -33.22 11.79 -52.36
N SER A 671 -33.14 12.43 -51.19
CA SER A 671 -33.70 13.78 -50.98
C SER A 671 -33.68 14.23 -49.54
N LYS A 672 -33.04 15.33 -49.32
CA LYS A 672 -33.37 16.49 -48.50
C LYS A 672 -34.49 16.35 -47.42
N ALA A 673 -34.13 16.58 -46.19
CA ALA A 673 -34.49 17.72 -45.38
C ALA A 673 -33.64 17.72 -44.09
#